data_2f4e3defebb465b0c4d910172501ee14
#
_entry.id   2f4e3defebb465b0c4d910172501ee14
#
_cell.length_a   1.000
_cell.length_b   1.000
_cell.length_c   1.000
_cell.angle_alpha   90.00
_cell.angle_beta   90.00
_cell.angle_gamma   90.00
#
_symmetry.space_group_name_H-M   'P 1'
#
loop_
_entity.id
_entity.type
_entity.pdbx_description
1 polymer ?
#
loop_
_entity_poly.entity_id
_entity_poly.type
_entity_poly.pdbx_seq_one_letter_code
_entity_poly.pdbx_strand_id
1 'polypeptide(L)'
;MNIKRIYNCIVSMLCIVMLLGTSQVFALSSGKAPDGSVNIIPPDTAARLQFKVTGSGAKLSALKSGTSDTTNLSNGETFARSARTGDEYQINYKLDRGVILEIIALDGGKNASVYGDVDMKGDLATHFINKSSEGKFIIKLTGGHANFTIKAVNSNEVVSGADSSNSESDGNARSAESNIVMEGEFDNEAGRRGNVHNTNTLERIPESASYDNVSRRMTMSVGATAPRGASSFRSVAASPEAGLTRGTVTWHKQYKDNNRNHASIFKVNIDGLIHDAACADGKNFRTAEAGQVVTLTKQASDSLFTKFAYLASTDKWQKNNYDEKEYYFALVCAARRVNGRPAYERVNSRPLINRMMQDVKAYKGEIPENFKSYLAYPTNGSQMMLAWGLKPYGKIEVVKSIGNNIKIAGECKGTYSLAGAVYTVYDEGGTAVGKLTTDEKGRTGTLEVKPGKYTVKETTAPVGYELDKTVYKVESKAETTSTVQSYDSPVFAPVKIFLEKKASGDSYMNPSDMTGAEFEVKYYDTIGPVENAKVVRTWKLRTTKDASGKYTAELRDKNLAKGSDPLFVTEQGDAVLPRGTVTIRETKAPAGYLLDKTLYTKKIDGDGAGAAVYFNSGEPSSHVNNPAIPKIGTKAMDIATEDSLAMYGPKTKVKDVVSFSNLYEGETYTLEGVLMDKSTGKPLEENGSRITSQKEFTVTAQNSTISDSIASGEVGLEFTFDTTKLAGKDTVVFETLKYKGKEIANHRDINDDNQTLRHPEIKTKAHSVESGTNTGAPSKEEKIIDKVKYKNLIIGKKYKVTGVLMDKDKNKPILDQDDK
;
A
#
# COMPACT_ATOMS: atom_id res chain seq x y z
N MET A 1 -12.02 -43.88 -21.69
CA MET A 1 -11.83 -42.75 -20.74
C MET A 1 -11.21 -41.62 -21.52
N ASN A 2 -11.85 -40.48 -21.55
CA ASN A 2 -11.65 -39.45 -22.58
C ASN A 2 -10.36 -38.64 -22.30
N ILE A 3 -9.42 -38.59 -23.24
CA ILE A 3 -8.12 -37.94 -23.17
C ILE A 3 -8.27 -36.45 -22.73
N LYS A 4 -9.35 -35.77 -23.09
CA LYS A 4 -9.68 -34.42 -22.62
C LYS A 4 -9.85 -34.28 -21.10
N ARG A 5 -10.31 -35.35 -20.42
CA ARG A 5 -10.42 -35.32 -18.94
C ARG A 5 -9.08 -35.49 -18.24
N ILE A 6 -8.16 -36.23 -18.85
CA ILE A 6 -6.79 -36.41 -18.34
C ILE A 6 -5.99 -35.11 -18.54
N TYR A 7 -6.15 -34.46 -19.69
CA TYR A 7 -5.47 -33.16 -19.98
C TYR A 7 -5.93 -32.06 -19.03
N ASN A 8 -7.23 -31.96 -18.72
CA ASN A 8 -7.74 -30.96 -17.78
C ASN A 8 -7.31 -31.25 -16.32
N CYS A 9 -7.14 -32.51 -15.93
CA CYS A 9 -6.58 -32.85 -14.62
C CYS A 9 -5.09 -32.53 -14.52
N ILE A 10 -4.32 -32.74 -15.59
CA ILE A 10 -2.89 -32.44 -15.63
C ILE A 10 -2.65 -30.92 -15.67
N VAL A 11 -3.42 -30.17 -16.45
CA VAL A 11 -3.34 -28.71 -16.50
C VAL A 11 -3.75 -28.08 -15.15
N SER A 12 -4.76 -28.60 -14.49
CA SER A 12 -5.15 -28.14 -13.15
C SER A 12 -4.09 -28.47 -12.10
N MET A 13 -3.43 -29.61 -12.17
CA MET A 13 -2.29 -29.93 -11.29
C MET A 13 -1.05 -29.07 -11.58
N LEU A 14 -0.74 -28.78 -12.85
CA LEU A 14 0.36 -27.89 -13.20
C LEU A 14 0.10 -26.43 -12.75
N CYS A 15 -1.14 -25.93 -12.87
CA CYS A 15 -1.49 -24.61 -12.35
C CYS A 15 -1.39 -24.53 -10.82
N ILE A 16 -1.70 -25.60 -10.11
CA ILE A 16 -1.53 -25.66 -8.64
C ILE A 16 -0.05 -25.66 -8.26
N VAL A 17 0.80 -26.34 -9.01
CA VAL A 17 2.25 -26.37 -8.78
C VAL A 17 2.93 -25.03 -9.14
N MET A 18 2.43 -24.32 -10.15
CA MET A 18 2.94 -22.98 -10.51
C MET A 18 2.47 -21.87 -9.57
N LEU A 19 1.34 -22.02 -8.88
CA LEU A 19 0.85 -21.05 -7.88
C LEU A 19 1.48 -21.26 -6.49
N LEU A 20 2.15 -22.38 -6.25
CA LEU A 20 2.86 -22.68 -5.00
C LEU A 20 4.33 -22.23 -5.01
N GLY A 21 4.77 -21.55 -6.06
CA GLY A 21 6.19 -21.16 -6.26
C GLY A 21 6.69 -19.94 -5.50
N THR A 22 5.88 -19.15 -4.83
CA THR A 22 6.34 -18.01 -4.02
C THR A 22 5.37 -17.68 -2.89
N SER A 23 5.23 -18.57 -1.92
CA SER A 23 4.65 -18.22 -0.64
C SER A 23 5.20 -19.19 0.37
N GLN A 24 5.78 -18.66 1.42
CA GLN A 24 6.14 -19.45 2.59
C GLN A 24 4.99 -20.40 2.90
N VAL A 25 5.29 -21.68 2.89
CA VAL A 25 4.40 -22.69 3.42
C VAL A 25 4.29 -22.41 4.92
N PHE A 26 3.31 -21.58 5.29
CA PHE A 26 2.91 -21.54 6.68
C PHE A 26 2.38 -22.93 6.99
N ALA A 27 3.06 -23.61 7.91
CA ALA A 27 2.57 -24.85 8.42
C ALA A 27 1.13 -24.62 8.90
N LEU A 28 0.18 -25.16 8.19
CA LEU A 28 -1.19 -25.26 8.63
C LEU A 28 -1.14 -26.06 9.94
N SER A 29 -1.22 -25.36 11.07
CA SER A 29 -1.55 -26.06 12.30
C SER A 29 -2.97 -26.57 12.13
N SER A 30 -3.03 -27.79 11.77
CA SER A 30 -4.26 -28.47 11.42
C SER A 30 -5.16 -28.62 12.63
N GLY A 31 -6.29 -27.96 12.60
CA GLY A 31 -7.46 -28.66 13.09
C GLY A 31 -7.71 -29.80 12.10
N LYS A 32 -7.28 -31.00 12.41
CA LYS A 32 -7.62 -32.17 11.60
C LYS A 32 -9.14 -32.30 11.56
N ALA A 33 -9.72 -32.33 10.36
CA ALA A 33 -11.02 -32.95 10.20
C ALA A 33 -10.94 -34.39 10.74
N PRO A 34 -12.03 -34.94 11.27
CA PRO A 34 -12.04 -36.29 11.84
C PRO A 34 -11.57 -37.38 10.88
N ASP A 35 -11.52 -37.11 9.56
CA ASP A 35 -11.12 -38.06 8.51
C ASP A 35 -9.70 -37.87 7.97
N GLY A 36 -8.96 -36.89 8.50
CA GLY A 36 -7.57 -36.66 8.08
C GLY A 36 -7.40 -35.96 6.72
N SER A 37 -8.47 -35.49 6.09
CA SER A 37 -8.42 -34.81 4.79
C SER A 37 -8.01 -33.34 4.89
N VAL A 38 -7.19 -32.87 3.94
CA VAL A 38 -6.86 -31.45 3.78
C VAL A 38 -7.95 -30.81 2.93
N ASN A 39 -8.71 -29.89 3.49
CA ASN A 39 -9.68 -29.11 2.74
C ASN A 39 -8.99 -28.18 1.75
N ILE A 40 -8.93 -28.58 0.48
CA ILE A 40 -8.49 -27.74 -0.64
C ILE A 40 -9.71 -27.02 -1.20
N ILE A 41 -9.70 -25.69 -1.15
CA ILE A 41 -10.78 -24.85 -1.68
C ILE A 41 -10.53 -24.59 -3.17
N PRO A 42 -11.52 -24.72 -4.05
CA PRO A 42 -11.40 -24.30 -5.43
C PRO A 42 -11.24 -22.76 -5.53
N PRO A 43 -10.42 -22.23 -6.47
CA PRO A 43 -10.04 -20.80 -6.47
C PRO A 43 -11.16 -19.80 -6.73
N ASP A 44 -12.33 -20.21 -7.23
CA ASP A 44 -13.31 -19.28 -7.80
C ASP A 44 -14.50 -18.92 -6.91
N THR A 45 -14.60 -19.43 -5.68
CA THR A 45 -15.76 -19.12 -4.80
C THR A 45 -15.46 -19.11 -3.31
N ALA A 46 -14.23 -19.22 -2.89
CA ALA A 46 -13.91 -19.46 -1.48
C ALA A 46 -13.31 -18.22 -0.81
N ALA A 47 -14.01 -17.73 0.18
CA ALA A 47 -13.46 -16.84 1.19
C ALA A 47 -12.55 -17.65 2.14
N ARG A 48 -11.63 -16.96 2.84
CA ARG A 48 -10.76 -17.54 3.87
C ARG A 48 -10.68 -16.59 5.05
N LEU A 49 -10.89 -17.14 6.25
CA LEU A 49 -10.57 -16.44 7.48
C LEU A 49 -9.23 -16.94 8.02
N GLN A 50 -8.32 -16.02 8.29
CA GLN A 50 -7.07 -16.30 8.96
C GLN A 50 -6.79 -15.25 10.04
N PHE A 51 -6.37 -15.69 11.22
CA PHE A 51 -5.80 -14.78 12.21
C PHE A 51 -4.73 -15.47 13.05
N LYS A 52 -3.75 -14.68 13.52
CA LYS A 52 -2.68 -15.12 14.41
C LYS A 52 -2.92 -14.55 15.80
N VAL A 53 -2.78 -15.39 16.81
CA VAL A 53 -2.82 -14.99 18.22
C VAL A 53 -1.40 -14.69 18.70
N THR A 54 -1.19 -13.54 19.36
CA THR A 54 0.10 -13.14 19.92
C THR A 54 -0.07 -12.57 21.31
N GLY A 55 0.98 -12.67 22.14
CA GLY A 55 0.96 -12.22 23.52
C GLY A 55 0.44 -13.29 24.49
N SER A 56 0.64 -13.08 25.78
CA SER A 56 0.26 -14.00 26.86
C SER A 56 -0.86 -13.41 27.72
N GLY A 57 -1.57 -14.25 28.47
CA GLY A 57 -2.66 -13.83 29.38
C GLY A 57 -4.05 -13.81 28.73
N ALA A 58 -4.20 -14.38 27.52
CA ALA A 58 -5.49 -14.59 26.89
C ALA A 58 -5.73 -16.06 26.57
N LYS A 59 -6.94 -16.55 26.90
CA LYS A 59 -7.48 -17.83 26.44
C LYS A 59 -8.54 -17.54 25.38
N LEU A 60 -8.34 -18.07 24.18
CA LEU A 60 -9.23 -17.84 23.04
C LEU A 60 -9.76 -19.17 22.52
N SER A 61 -10.96 -19.14 22.03
CA SER A 61 -11.52 -20.25 21.24
C SER A 61 -12.36 -19.70 20.10
N ALA A 62 -12.22 -20.30 18.92
CA ALA A 62 -12.94 -19.91 17.72
C ALA A 62 -13.85 -21.05 17.26
N LEU A 63 -15.07 -20.72 16.86
CA LEU A 63 -16.01 -21.65 16.25
C LEU A 63 -16.78 -20.97 15.12
N LYS A 64 -17.12 -21.73 14.08
CA LYS A 64 -18.04 -21.24 13.05
C LYS A 64 -19.47 -21.23 13.61
N SER A 65 -20.19 -20.13 13.46
CA SER A 65 -21.58 -20.01 13.93
C SER A 65 -22.47 -21.11 13.35
N GLY A 66 -23.23 -21.74 14.20
CA GLY A 66 -24.09 -22.88 13.82
C GLY A 66 -23.40 -24.24 13.80
N THR A 67 -22.13 -24.33 14.23
CA THR A 67 -21.42 -25.60 14.40
C THR A 67 -21.02 -25.79 15.87
N SER A 68 -20.66 -27.01 16.22
CA SER A 68 -20.10 -27.36 17.54
C SER A 68 -18.56 -27.44 17.55
N ASP A 69 -17.94 -27.19 16.42
CA ASP A 69 -16.50 -27.40 16.20
C ASP A 69 -15.69 -26.23 16.74
N THR A 70 -15.22 -26.35 17.96
CA THR A 70 -14.47 -25.30 18.66
C THR A 70 -12.97 -25.56 18.58
N THR A 71 -12.21 -24.57 18.14
CA THR A 71 -10.74 -24.60 18.11
C THR A 71 -10.21 -23.70 19.22
N ASN A 72 -9.51 -24.25 20.21
CA ASN A 72 -8.80 -23.48 21.22
C ASN A 72 -7.50 -22.91 20.62
N LEU A 73 -7.14 -21.69 21.04
CA LEU A 73 -6.03 -20.94 20.47
C LEU A 73 -5.16 -20.35 21.58
N SER A 74 -3.88 -20.54 21.43
CA SER A 74 -2.83 -20.06 22.35
C SER A 74 -1.88 -19.07 21.65
N ASN A 75 -1.00 -18.44 22.41
CA ASN A 75 0.03 -17.54 21.90
C ASN A 75 0.90 -18.24 20.82
N GLY A 76 1.09 -17.56 19.71
CA GLY A 76 1.86 -18.05 18.57
C GLY A 76 1.04 -18.84 17.54
N GLU A 77 -0.16 -19.31 17.91
CA GLU A 77 -0.99 -20.12 17.03
C GLU A 77 -1.73 -19.28 15.97
N THR A 78 -1.93 -19.90 14.82
CA THR A 78 -2.68 -19.33 13.71
C THR A 78 -3.95 -20.12 13.46
N PHE A 79 -5.08 -19.45 13.49
CA PHE A 79 -6.35 -19.99 13.02
C PHE A 79 -6.50 -19.72 11.53
N ALA A 80 -6.78 -20.75 10.75
CA ALA A 80 -7.05 -20.59 9.32
C ALA A 80 -8.17 -21.56 8.90
N ARG A 81 -9.20 -21.03 8.27
CA ARG A 81 -10.36 -21.81 7.81
C ARG A 81 -10.81 -21.36 6.44
N SER A 82 -11.19 -22.33 5.66
CA SER A 82 -11.98 -22.12 4.45
C SER A 82 -13.37 -21.67 4.81
N ALA A 83 -13.87 -20.68 4.10
CA ALA A 83 -15.13 -20.05 4.43
C ALA A 83 -15.87 -19.62 3.15
N ARG A 84 -17.11 -19.17 3.33
CA ARG A 84 -17.91 -18.52 2.28
C ARG A 84 -18.23 -17.10 2.72
N THR A 85 -18.47 -16.22 1.79
CA THR A 85 -19.05 -14.92 2.09
C THR A 85 -20.35 -15.09 2.87
N GLY A 86 -20.50 -14.37 3.97
CA GLY A 86 -21.60 -14.50 4.91
C GLY A 86 -21.35 -15.45 6.11
N ASP A 87 -20.30 -16.28 6.07
CA ASP A 87 -19.93 -17.11 7.22
C ASP A 87 -19.50 -16.24 8.41
N GLU A 88 -19.96 -16.64 9.58
CA GLU A 88 -19.66 -15.99 10.86
C GLU A 88 -18.83 -16.91 11.74
N TYR A 89 -17.80 -16.36 12.34
CA TYR A 89 -16.93 -17.04 13.29
C TYR A 89 -17.01 -16.35 14.64
N GLN A 90 -17.49 -17.04 15.65
CA GLN A 90 -17.51 -16.55 17.02
C GLN A 90 -16.18 -16.86 17.69
N ILE A 91 -15.55 -15.83 18.24
CA ILE A 91 -14.33 -15.92 19.04
C ILE A 91 -14.70 -15.61 20.48
N ASN A 92 -14.63 -16.61 21.35
CA ASN A 92 -14.78 -16.43 22.78
C ASN A 92 -13.39 -16.14 23.37
N TYR A 93 -13.32 -15.23 24.35
CA TYR A 93 -12.08 -14.88 25.02
C TYR A 93 -12.26 -14.79 26.53
N LYS A 94 -11.16 -15.09 27.24
CA LYS A 94 -11.02 -14.86 28.68
C LYS A 94 -9.60 -14.37 28.95
N LEU A 95 -9.49 -13.22 29.59
CA LEU A 95 -8.25 -12.49 29.81
C LEU A 95 -7.83 -12.55 31.28
N ASP A 96 -6.55 -12.63 31.50
CA ASP A 96 -5.96 -12.48 32.82
C ASP A 96 -6.07 -11.03 33.29
N ARG A 97 -5.94 -10.80 34.61
CA ARG A 97 -6.05 -9.45 35.18
C ARG A 97 -5.02 -8.49 34.58
N GLY A 98 -5.47 -7.36 34.06
CA GLY A 98 -4.61 -6.33 33.48
C GLY A 98 -4.19 -6.62 32.04
N VAL A 99 -4.79 -7.62 31.38
CA VAL A 99 -4.62 -7.89 29.95
C VAL A 99 -5.80 -7.37 29.16
N ILE A 100 -5.55 -6.78 28.04
CA ILE A 100 -6.55 -6.40 27.02
C ILE A 100 -6.27 -7.14 25.71
N LEU A 101 -7.31 -7.29 24.91
CA LEU A 101 -7.25 -7.94 23.61
C LEU A 101 -7.35 -6.88 22.52
N GLU A 102 -6.35 -6.76 21.69
CA GLU A 102 -6.36 -5.94 20.48
C GLU A 102 -6.58 -6.84 19.25
N ILE A 103 -7.57 -6.49 18.42
CA ILE A 103 -7.90 -7.18 17.18
C ILE A 103 -7.59 -6.22 16.04
N ILE A 104 -6.63 -6.58 15.19
CA ILE A 104 -6.12 -5.72 14.12
C ILE A 104 -6.30 -6.44 12.79
N ALA A 105 -7.01 -5.81 11.86
CA ALA A 105 -7.10 -6.30 10.49
C ALA A 105 -5.86 -5.95 9.69
N LEU A 106 -5.29 -6.93 9.02
CA LEU A 106 -4.03 -6.80 8.29
C LEU A 106 -4.24 -6.40 6.82
N ASP A 107 -5.31 -6.86 6.18
CA ASP A 107 -5.53 -6.68 4.73
C ASP A 107 -6.54 -5.57 4.41
N GLY A 108 -6.47 -4.50 5.18
CA GLY A 108 -7.38 -3.40 4.98
C GLY A 108 -8.83 -3.69 5.35
N GLY A 109 -9.13 -4.83 5.97
CA GLY A 109 -10.42 -5.16 6.55
C GLY A 109 -11.63 -5.17 5.62
N LYS A 110 -11.42 -5.06 4.32
CA LYS A 110 -12.49 -4.97 3.31
C LYS A 110 -13.37 -6.21 3.23
N ASN A 111 -12.88 -7.35 3.71
CA ASN A 111 -13.49 -8.65 3.51
C ASN A 111 -14.14 -9.23 4.78
N ALA A 112 -14.20 -8.48 5.88
CA ALA A 112 -14.86 -8.94 7.09
C ALA A 112 -15.35 -7.78 7.97
N SER A 113 -16.39 -8.03 8.76
CA SER A 113 -16.88 -7.18 9.84
C SER A 113 -16.64 -7.80 11.19
N VAL A 114 -16.31 -6.98 12.19
CA VAL A 114 -16.09 -7.40 13.59
C VAL A 114 -17.10 -6.71 14.48
N TYR A 115 -17.83 -7.47 15.30
CA TYR A 115 -18.84 -6.94 16.22
C TYR A 115 -19.01 -7.82 17.46
N GLY A 116 -19.65 -7.32 18.50
CA GLY A 116 -19.87 -8.01 19.77
C GLY A 116 -19.23 -7.28 20.94
N ASP A 117 -18.54 -8.01 21.83
CA ASP A 117 -17.93 -7.45 23.03
C ASP A 117 -16.57 -6.77 22.76
N VAL A 118 -16.53 -5.97 21.71
CA VAL A 118 -15.38 -5.17 21.30
C VAL A 118 -15.82 -3.77 20.91
N ASP A 119 -14.92 -2.79 21.08
CA ASP A 119 -15.07 -1.41 20.61
C ASP A 119 -13.96 -1.06 19.63
N MET A 120 -14.23 -0.15 18.68
CA MET A 120 -13.20 0.40 17.84
C MET A 120 -12.24 1.25 18.68
N LYS A 121 -10.94 1.11 18.42
CA LYS A 121 -9.91 1.93 19.05
C LYS A 121 -9.67 3.18 18.21
N GLY A 122 -10.18 4.31 18.66
CA GLY A 122 -10.16 5.57 17.90
C GLY A 122 -11.08 5.51 16.66
N ASP A 123 -10.77 6.29 15.64
CA ASP A 123 -11.54 6.39 14.39
C ASP A 123 -11.18 5.31 13.35
N LEU A 124 -10.37 4.32 13.72
CA LEU A 124 -9.89 3.28 12.82
C LEU A 124 -10.79 2.04 12.89
N ALA A 125 -11.63 1.86 11.89
CA ALA A 125 -12.49 0.66 11.74
C ALA A 125 -11.69 -0.66 11.51
N THR A 126 -10.38 -0.61 11.60
CA THR A 126 -9.46 -1.74 11.45
C THR A 126 -8.87 -2.23 12.78
N HIS A 127 -9.12 -1.53 13.87
CA HIS A 127 -8.54 -1.82 15.17
C HIS A 127 -9.61 -1.83 16.25
N PHE A 128 -9.74 -2.96 16.96
CA PHE A 128 -10.75 -3.16 17.99
C PHE A 128 -10.09 -3.58 19.29
N ILE A 129 -10.73 -3.26 20.40
CA ILE A 129 -10.34 -3.69 21.74
C ILE A 129 -11.53 -4.35 22.46
N ASN A 130 -11.26 -5.27 23.36
CA ASN A 130 -12.29 -5.92 24.17
C ASN A 130 -12.96 -4.92 25.15
N LYS A 131 -14.26 -5.15 25.40
CA LYS A 131 -15.06 -4.39 26.37
C LYS A 131 -14.96 -4.91 27.80
N SER A 132 -14.70 -6.20 27.96
CA SER A 132 -14.68 -6.89 29.25
C SER A 132 -13.53 -7.88 29.31
N SER A 133 -13.21 -8.39 30.52
CA SER A 133 -12.17 -9.41 30.71
C SER A 133 -12.57 -10.80 30.20
N GLU A 134 -13.85 -11.04 29.96
CA GLU A 134 -14.38 -12.27 29.39
C GLU A 134 -15.59 -11.93 28.52
N GLY A 135 -15.63 -12.46 27.29
CA GLY A 135 -16.70 -12.14 26.36
C GLY A 135 -16.55 -12.88 25.04
N LYS A 136 -17.27 -12.39 24.05
CA LYS A 136 -17.21 -12.93 22.69
C LYS A 136 -17.36 -11.82 21.65
N PHE A 137 -16.67 -11.98 20.53
CA PHE A 137 -16.91 -11.18 19.34
C PHE A 137 -17.06 -12.08 18.12
N ILE A 138 -17.61 -11.53 17.07
CA ILE A 138 -17.92 -12.26 15.83
C ILE A 138 -17.15 -11.60 14.70
N ILE A 139 -16.51 -12.42 13.87
CA ILE A 139 -15.95 -12.02 12.58
C ILE A 139 -16.88 -12.59 11.51
N LYS A 140 -17.55 -11.71 10.77
CA LYS A 140 -18.40 -12.05 9.64
C LYS A 140 -17.68 -11.75 8.35
N LEU A 141 -17.56 -12.72 7.46
CA LEU A 141 -16.93 -12.54 6.16
C LEU A 141 -17.89 -11.86 5.19
N THR A 142 -17.44 -10.75 4.62
CA THR A 142 -18.18 -9.96 3.62
C THR A 142 -17.61 -10.11 2.21
N GLY A 143 -16.43 -10.71 2.06
CA GLY A 143 -15.75 -10.92 0.79
C GLY A 143 -14.67 -12.00 0.87
N GLY A 144 -13.68 -11.98 -0.01
CA GLY A 144 -12.62 -12.96 -0.23
C GLY A 144 -11.81 -13.42 1.00
N HIS A 145 -10.57 -12.97 1.13
CA HIS A 145 -9.67 -13.38 2.23
C HIS A 145 -9.62 -12.30 3.30
N ALA A 146 -9.88 -12.68 4.57
CA ALA A 146 -9.79 -11.80 5.72
C ALA A 146 -8.67 -12.26 6.66
N ASN A 147 -7.73 -11.35 6.94
CA ASN A 147 -6.57 -11.59 7.79
C ASN A 147 -6.55 -10.66 8.99
N PHE A 148 -6.32 -11.22 10.20
CA PHE A 148 -6.25 -10.47 11.44
C PHE A 148 -5.04 -10.86 12.27
N THR A 149 -4.62 -9.95 13.15
CA THR A 149 -3.83 -10.28 14.33
C THR A 149 -4.67 -10.04 15.56
N ILE A 150 -4.71 -11.01 16.47
CA ILE A 150 -5.34 -10.90 17.78
C ILE A 150 -4.21 -10.87 18.80
N LYS A 151 -4.01 -9.71 19.46
CA LYS A 151 -2.88 -9.48 20.34
C LYS A 151 -3.35 -9.28 21.78
N ALA A 152 -2.85 -10.09 22.71
CA ALA A 152 -3.03 -9.88 24.14
C ALA A 152 -1.90 -8.99 24.66
N VAL A 153 -2.23 -7.82 25.22
CA VAL A 153 -1.28 -6.82 25.70
C VAL A 153 -1.60 -6.40 27.12
N ASN A 154 -0.61 -5.96 27.88
CA ASN A 154 -0.81 -5.39 29.20
C ASN A 154 -1.57 -4.07 29.10
N SER A 155 -2.59 -3.86 29.92
CA SER A 155 -3.36 -2.63 29.94
C SER A 155 -2.51 -1.38 30.21
N ASN A 156 -1.38 -1.52 30.90
CA ASN A 156 -0.43 -0.43 31.15
C ASN A 156 0.41 -0.06 29.89
N GLU A 157 0.55 -0.96 28.91
CA GLU A 157 1.26 -0.70 27.66
C GLU A 157 0.40 0.10 26.67
N VAL A 158 -0.92 0.01 26.80
CA VAL A 158 -1.86 0.72 25.91
C VAL A 158 -1.98 2.20 26.28
N VAL A 159 -1.83 2.54 27.57
CA VAL A 159 -1.86 3.92 28.05
C VAL A 159 -0.56 4.66 27.74
N SER A 160 0.58 3.96 27.62
CA SER A 160 1.87 4.54 27.25
C SER A 160 2.06 4.72 25.73
N GLY A 161 1.19 4.14 24.90
CA GLY A 161 1.22 4.28 23.46
C GLY A 161 0.60 5.57 22.91
N ALA A 162 0.07 6.47 23.80
CA ALA A 162 -0.41 7.79 23.40
C ALA A 162 0.67 8.88 23.46
N ASP A 163 1.80 8.63 24.10
CA ASP A 163 2.92 9.57 24.23
C ASP A 163 4.26 8.83 24.35
N SER A 164 4.73 8.28 23.26
CA SER A 164 6.17 8.12 23.02
C SER A 164 6.43 7.51 21.64
N SER A 165 6.83 8.35 20.72
CA SER A 165 7.69 7.98 19.62
C SER A 165 9.02 7.51 20.22
N ASN A 166 9.28 6.23 20.20
CA ASN A 166 10.59 5.59 20.07
C ASN A 166 10.59 4.24 20.76
N SER A 167 10.48 3.20 20.01
CA SER A 167 11.34 2.04 20.11
C SER A 167 11.06 1.09 18.95
N GLU A 168 12.15 0.72 18.36
CA GLU A 168 12.28 -0.26 17.31
C GLU A 168 11.59 -1.57 17.66
N SER A 169 11.11 -2.18 16.66
CA SER A 169 10.67 -3.54 16.41
C SER A 169 9.17 -3.69 16.26
N ASP A 170 8.86 -4.08 15.07
CA ASP A 170 7.63 -4.58 14.48
C ASP A 170 7.01 -3.64 13.45
N GLY A 171 7.77 -3.47 12.38
CA GLY A 171 7.36 -2.75 11.16
C GLY A 171 6.19 -3.34 10.38
N ASN A 172 5.40 -4.25 10.98
CA ASN A 172 4.28 -4.88 10.28
C ASN A 172 2.90 -4.50 10.81
N ALA A 173 2.80 -3.69 11.85
CA ALA A 173 1.49 -3.36 12.43
C ALA A 173 0.90 -2.02 11.94
N ARG A 174 1.63 -1.23 11.16
CA ARG A 174 1.20 0.10 10.73
C ARG A 174 0.62 0.20 9.32
N SER A 175 0.61 -0.87 8.54
CA SER A 175 0.04 -0.88 7.19
C SER A 175 -1.43 -1.33 7.11
N ALA A 176 -2.09 -1.48 8.23
CA ALA A 176 -3.48 -1.94 8.27
C ALA A 176 -4.47 -0.80 8.55
N GLU A 177 -4.22 0.38 7.98
CA GLU A 177 -5.19 1.47 7.99
C GLU A 177 -6.20 1.30 6.85
N SER A 178 -7.05 0.33 6.93
CA SER A 178 -8.21 0.28 6.07
C SER A 178 -9.38 -0.35 6.82
N ASN A 179 -10.53 0.21 6.59
CA ASN A 179 -11.76 -0.12 7.26
C ASN A 179 -12.07 -1.62 7.20
N ILE A 180 -12.24 -2.25 8.36
CA ILE A 180 -12.62 -3.65 8.48
C ILE A 180 -14.07 -3.83 8.22
N VAL A 181 -14.93 -3.03 8.27
CA VAL A 181 -16.34 -3.25 8.04
C VAL A 181 -16.79 -2.49 6.84
N MET A 182 -17.01 -3.20 5.78
CA MET A 182 -17.80 -2.72 4.67
C MET A 182 -18.92 -3.75 4.43
N GLU A 183 -20.14 -3.32 4.57
CA GLU A 183 -21.26 -4.05 4.02
C GLU A 183 -21.05 -4.22 2.54
N GLY A 184 -20.86 -5.44 2.09
CA GLY A 184 -20.77 -5.73 0.67
C GLY A 184 -22.14 -5.51 0.05
N GLU A 185 -22.22 -4.54 -0.87
CA GLU A 185 -23.34 -4.52 -1.81
C GLU A 185 -23.30 -5.81 -2.62
N PHE A 186 -24.34 -6.59 -2.49
CA PHE A 186 -24.57 -7.72 -3.38
C PHE A 186 -24.95 -7.17 -4.75
N ASP A 187 -24.07 -7.30 -5.72
CA ASP A 187 -24.45 -7.26 -7.12
C ASP A 187 -25.34 -8.48 -7.41
N ASN A 188 -26.64 -8.25 -7.29
CA ASN A 188 -27.64 -9.10 -7.92
C ASN A 188 -27.98 -8.50 -9.29
N GLU A 189 -27.29 -8.92 -10.31
CA GLU A 189 -27.84 -8.88 -11.64
C GLU A 189 -29.01 -9.87 -11.73
N ALA A 190 -30.18 -9.38 -11.52
CA ALA A 190 -31.36 -9.86 -12.21
C ALA A 190 -32.56 -8.96 -11.92
N GLY A 191 -32.86 -8.10 -12.85
CA GLY A 191 -34.22 -7.88 -13.28
C GLY A 191 -35.15 -6.96 -12.52
N ARG A 192 -35.40 -5.83 -13.16
CA ARG A 192 -36.69 -5.12 -13.27
C ARG A 192 -37.03 -3.99 -12.31
N ARG A 193 -36.89 -2.80 -12.90
CA ARG A 193 -37.86 -1.67 -12.94
C ARG A 193 -38.81 -1.49 -11.74
N GLY A 194 -38.63 -0.36 -11.08
CA GLY A 194 -39.64 0.24 -10.23
C GLY A 194 -39.20 1.63 -9.82
N ASN A 195 -39.67 2.67 -10.50
CA ASN A 195 -39.54 4.06 -10.08
C ASN A 195 -40.18 4.28 -8.71
N VAL A 196 -39.42 4.76 -7.75
CA VAL A 196 -39.98 5.59 -6.67
C VAL A 196 -39.01 6.74 -6.47
N HIS A 197 -39.42 7.92 -6.87
CA HIS A 197 -38.87 9.20 -6.43
C HIS A 197 -38.98 9.29 -4.91
N ASN A 198 -37.87 9.44 -4.23
CA ASN A 198 -37.86 10.10 -2.94
C ASN A 198 -36.69 11.06 -2.89
N THR A 199 -36.98 12.29 -3.22
CA THR A 199 -36.15 13.46 -3.05
C THR A 199 -36.12 13.78 -1.57
N ASN A 200 -35.09 13.33 -0.85
CA ASN A 200 -34.64 13.96 0.36
C ASN A 200 -33.29 14.60 0.09
N THR A 201 -33.33 15.77 -0.46
CA THR A 201 -32.25 16.75 -0.39
C THR A 201 -32.07 17.13 1.07
N LEU A 202 -31.13 16.54 1.73
CA LEU A 202 -30.49 17.13 2.91
C LEU A 202 -29.70 18.33 2.39
N GLU A 203 -30.31 19.50 2.51
CA GLU A 203 -29.60 20.77 2.38
C GLU A 203 -28.43 20.76 3.37
N ARG A 204 -27.21 20.74 2.84
CA ARG A 204 -26.01 21.07 3.59
C ARG A 204 -26.20 22.46 4.16
N ILE A 205 -26.27 22.55 5.46
CA ILE A 205 -26.09 23.80 6.19
C ILE A 205 -24.69 24.31 5.85
N PRO A 206 -24.51 25.49 5.28
CA PRO A 206 -23.18 26.00 4.99
C PRO A 206 -22.42 26.21 6.30
N GLU A 207 -21.25 25.63 6.41
CA GLU A 207 -20.24 25.87 7.45
C GLU A 207 -19.65 27.29 7.33
N SER A 208 -20.46 28.31 7.45
CA SER A 208 -19.98 29.70 7.50
C SER A 208 -20.96 30.63 8.19
N ALA A 209 -21.50 30.18 9.32
CA ALA A 209 -21.99 31.14 10.29
C ALA A 209 -20.81 31.62 11.11
N SER A 210 -19.96 32.46 10.54
CA SER A 210 -18.88 33.11 11.25
C SER A 210 -19.46 34.09 12.29
N TYR A 211 -18.75 34.26 13.37
CA TYR A 211 -18.99 35.24 14.45
C TYR A 211 -19.18 36.69 13.98
N ASP A 212 -18.89 37.00 12.73
CA ASP A 212 -19.09 38.28 12.09
C ASP A 212 -20.56 38.74 12.07
N ASN A 213 -21.52 37.83 12.19
CA ASN A 213 -22.93 38.22 12.16
C ASN A 213 -23.47 38.79 13.46
N VAL A 214 -22.75 38.60 14.58
CA VAL A 214 -23.22 39.13 15.89
C VAL A 214 -22.96 40.64 15.99
N SER A 215 -21.88 41.15 15.44
CA SER A 215 -21.54 42.56 15.44
C SER A 215 -22.32 43.37 14.40
N ARG A 216 -22.73 42.73 13.30
CA ARG A 216 -23.38 43.43 12.18
C ARG A 216 -24.88 43.63 12.32
N ARG A 217 -25.56 42.90 13.22
CA ARG A 217 -27.03 42.94 13.32
C ARG A 217 -27.59 44.08 14.16
N MET A 218 -26.74 44.82 14.88
CA MET A 218 -27.16 46.04 15.59
C MET A 218 -26.60 47.34 15.02
N THR A 219 -26.44 47.42 13.72
CA THR A 219 -26.30 48.72 13.08
C THR A 219 -27.61 49.44 13.11
N MET A 220 -27.71 50.30 14.05
CA MET A 220 -28.81 51.27 14.07
C MET A 220 -28.65 52.20 12.86
N SER A 221 -29.33 51.87 11.77
CA SER A 221 -29.39 52.74 10.60
C SER A 221 -30.21 53.96 10.92
N VAL A 222 -29.56 55.05 11.11
CA VAL A 222 -30.24 56.34 11.33
C VAL A 222 -29.57 57.43 10.54
N GLY A 223 -30.34 58.09 9.71
CA GLY A 223 -29.90 59.30 9.04
C GLY A 223 -29.65 60.44 10.04
N ALA A 224 -28.58 61.13 9.80
CA ALA A 224 -28.14 62.23 10.67
C ALA A 224 -29.04 63.46 10.49
N THR A 225 -29.64 63.91 11.61
CA THR A 225 -29.95 65.33 11.81
C THR A 225 -30.13 65.57 13.31
N ALA A 226 -29.31 66.42 13.89
CA ALA A 226 -29.35 66.82 15.30
C ALA A 226 -30.31 67.95 15.54
N PRO A 227 -31.09 67.90 16.62
CA PRO A 227 -31.69 69.11 17.16
C PRO A 227 -30.91 69.63 18.35
N ARG A 228 -30.72 70.96 18.35
CA ARG A 228 -30.18 71.75 19.50
C ARG A 228 -31.18 71.86 20.62
N GLY A 229 -30.70 71.77 21.86
CA GLY A 229 -31.46 72.25 23.03
C GLY A 229 -30.84 71.86 24.39
N ALA A 230 -30.22 72.73 25.08
CA ALA A 230 -29.53 72.54 26.40
C ALA A 230 -30.42 72.91 27.61
N SER A 231 -30.29 72.13 28.69
CA SER A 231 -30.37 72.69 30.04
C SER A 231 -29.64 71.78 31.03
N SER A 232 -28.94 72.39 31.95
CA SER A 232 -27.91 71.85 32.82
C SER A 232 -28.50 71.34 34.18
N PHE A 233 -27.98 70.19 34.61
CA PHE A 233 -27.94 69.80 36.02
C PHE A 233 -26.67 69.04 36.33
N ARG A 234 -25.98 69.44 37.42
CA ARG A 234 -24.70 68.86 37.84
C ARG A 234 -24.91 67.47 38.44
N SER A 235 -24.17 66.47 38.02
CA SER A 235 -23.94 65.31 38.86
C SER A 235 -22.51 65.31 39.37
N VAL A 236 -22.34 64.88 40.60
CA VAL A 236 -21.07 64.71 41.28
C VAL A 236 -20.26 63.68 40.57
N ALA A 237 -19.11 64.00 39.97
CA ALA A 237 -18.14 63.12 39.37
C ALA A 237 -17.41 62.39 40.53
N ALA A 238 -17.42 61.09 40.49
CA ALA A 238 -16.48 60.26 41.23
C ALA A 238 -15.08 60.43 40.62
N SER A 239 -14.07 60.57 41.44
CA SER A 239 -12.66 60.71 41.02
C SER A 239 -12.16 59.44 40.30
N PRO A 240 -11.30 59.57 39.26
CA PRO A 240 -10.85 58.41 38.52
C PRO A 240 -9.74 57.66 39.26
N GLU A 241 -10.00 56.36 39.53
CA GLU A 241 -8.98 55.42 39.98
C GLU A 241 -8.13 54.90 38.79
N ALA A 242 -6.88 54.53 39.05
CA ALA A 242 -5.94 54.01 38.10
C ALA A 242 -6.47 52.77 37.40
N GLY A 243 -6.70 52.80 36.04
CA GLY A 243 -7.22 51.73 35.22
C GLY A 243 -8.40 52.09 34.30
N LEU A 244 -8.82 53.37 34.33
CA LEU A 244 -9.94 53.83 33.49
C LEU A 244 -9.49 54.08 32.04
N THR A 245 -10.07 53.35 31.08
CA THR A 245 -9.94 53.60 29.64
C THR A 245 -10.80 54.82 29.24
N ARG A 246 -10.39 55.57 28.21
CA ARG A 246 -11.16 56.68 27.68
C ARG A 246 -11.80 56.32 26.37
N GLY A 247 -12.95 56.84 26.09
CA GLY A 247 -13.63 56.74 24.80
C GLY A 247 -14.16 58.08 24.34
N THR A 248 -14.71 58.13 23.14
CA THR A 248 -15.33 59.32 22.56
C THR A 248 -16.67 58.97 21.93
N VAL A 249 -17.71 59.71 22.22
CA VAL A 249 -19.00 59.59 21.55
C VAL A 249 -18.84 60.04 20.10
N THR A 250 -19.14 59.18 19.18
CA THR A 250 -19.02 59.45 17.72
C THR A 250 -20.36 59.78 17.11
N TRP A 251 -21.43 59.30 17.67
CA TRP A 251 -22.77 59.52 17.15
C TRP A 251 -23.82 59.27 18.25
N HIS A 252 -25.00 59.95 18.15
CA HIS A 252 -26.17 59.71 19.01
C HIS A 252 -27.47 59.92 18.24
N LYS A 253 -28.56 59.25 18.71
CA LYS A 253 -29.94 59.50 18.30
C LYS A 253 -30.85 59.53 19.53
N GLN A 254 -31.78 60.44 19.55
CA GLN A 254 -32.75 60.61 20.64
C GLN A 254 -34.15 60.39 20.09
N TYR A 255 -34.89 59.49 20.71
CA TYR A 255 -36.31 59.24 20.48
C TYR A 255 -37.10 59.99 21.58
N LYS A 256 -38.09 60.83 21.15
CA LYS A 256 -38.92 61.63 22.07
C LYS A 256 -40.35 61.17 22.02
N ASP A 257 -41.06 61.21 23.17
CA ASP A 257 -42.48 61.05 23.19
C ASP A 257 -43.17 62.45 23.33
N ASN A 258 -44.50 62.48 23.32
CA ASN A 258 -45.31 63.72 23.46
C ASN A 258 -45.19 64.38 24.88
N ASN A 259 -44.68 63.64 25.82
CA ASN A 259 -44.54 64.08 27.26
C ASN A 259 -43.10 64.53 27.59
N ARG A 260 -42.29 64.77 26.53
CA ARG A 260 -40.85 65.16 26.66
C ARG A 260 -39.93 64.12 27.24
N ASN A 261 -40.39 62.84 27.42
CA ASN A 261 -39.50 61.75 27.77
C ASN A 261 -38.71 61.36 26.55
N HIS A 262 -37.48 60.91 26.77
CA HIS A 262 -36.63 60.49 25.67
C HIS A 262 -35.80 59.22 25.98
N ALA A 263 -35.52 58.45 24.95
CA ALA A 263 -34.59 57.36 24.94
C ALA A 263 -33.40 57.75 24.03
N SER A 264 -32.20 57.73 24.56
CA SER A 264 -30.99 58.06 23.78
C SER A 264 -30.12 56.81 23.56
N ILE A 265 -29.70 56.64 22.31
CA ILE A 265 -28.74 55.62 21.89
C ILE A 265 -27.53 56.34 21.30
N PHE A 266 -26.37 55.67 21.38
CA PHE A 266 -25.08 56.25 21.05
C PHE A 266 -24.18 55.25 20.31
N LYS A 267 -23.18 55.80 19.65
CA LYS A 267 -21.97 55.05 19.28
C LYS A 267 -20.79 55.67 19.95
N VAL A 268 -19.95 54.84 20.54
CA VAL A 268 -18.78 55.27 21.33
C VAL A 268 -17.54 54.62 20.75
N ASN A 269 -16.57 55.44 20.37
CA ASN A 269 -15.26 54.92 19.98
C ASN A 269 -14.46 54.61 21.25
N ILE A 270 -14.04 53.34 21.37
CA ILE A 270 -13.20 52.84 22.45
C ILE A 270 -12.03 52.10 21.80
N ASP A 271 -10.82 52.59 22.01
CA ASP A 271 -9.58 52.02 21.43
C ASP A 271 -9.64 51.86 19.86
N GLY A 272 -10.24 52.87 19.19
CA GLY A 272 -10.39 52.82 17.72
C GLY A 272 -11.63 52.07 17.21
N LEU A 273 -12.37 51.38 18.06
CA LEU A 273 -13.53 50.60 17.72
C LEU A 273 -14.84 51.25 18.10
N ILE A 274 -15.83 51.15 17.25
CA ILE A 274 -17.16 51.73 17.47
C ILE A 274 -18.01 50.73 18.24
N HIS A 275 -18.42 51.12 19.44
CA HIS A 275 -19.31 50.34 20.32
C HIS A 275 -20.71 50.94 20.29
N ASP A 276 -21.72 50.12 20.25
CA ASP A 276 -23.09 50.52 20.47
C ASP A 276 -23.31 50.87 21.93
N ALA A 277 -24.15 51.87 22.20
CA ALA A 277 -24.44 52.25 23.58
C ALA A 277 -25.89 52.77 23.76
N ALA A 278 -26.42 52.55 24.95
CA ALA A 278 -27.72 53.05 25.33
C ALA A 278 -27.62 53.85 26.63
N CYS A 279 -28.44 54.88 26.77
CA CYS A 279 -28.54 55.64 28.00
C CYS A 279 -28.92 54.70 29.18
N ALA A 280 -28.11 54.69 30.22
CA ALA A 280 -28.32 53.93 31.42
C ALA A 280 -28.55 54.81 32.66
N ASP A 281 -28.66 56.16 32.48
CA ASP A 281 -28.91 57.13 33.51
C ASP A 281 -30.42 57.54 33.56
N GLY A 282 -31.07 57.32 34.66
CA GLY A 282 -32.48 57.67 34.86
C GLY A 282 -32.69 59.01 35.47
N LYS A 283 -31.66 59.74 35.93
CA LYS A 283 -31.74 60.99 36.64
C LYS A 283 -31.29 62.20 35.85
N ASN A 284 -30.40 62.02 34.91
CA ASN A 284 -29.84 63.07 34.10
C ASN A 284 -30.46 63.03 32.67
N PHE A 285 -30.98 64.18 32.23
CA PHE A 285 -31.63 64.35 30.97
C PHE A 285 -30.73 64.98 29.88
N ARG A 286 -29.51 65.41 30.23
CA ARG A 286 -28.56 65.93 29.25
C ARG A 286 -27.94 64.81 28.44
N THR A 287 -28.22 64.79 27.13
CA THR A 287 -27.65 63.85 26.17
C THR A 287 -26.21 64.18 25.84
N ALA A 288 -25.33 63.18 25.79
CA ALA A 288 -23.95 63.41 25.32
C ALA A 288 -23.98 63.62 23.78
N GLU A 289 -23.13 64.53 23.29
CA GLU A 289 -23.02 64.84 21.87
C GLU A 289 -21.77 64.17 21.24
N ALA A 290 -21.76 64.11 19.89
CA ALA A 290 -20.57 63.62 19.16
C ALA A 290 -19.34 64.50 19.50
N GLY A 291 -18.16 63.88 19.67
CA GLY A 291 -16.94 64.52 20.15
C GLY A 291 -16.79 64.54 21.67
N GLN A 292 -17.85 64.16 22.41
CA GLN A 292 -17.77 64.13 23.88
C GLN A 292 -16.91 62.99 24.39
N VAL A 293 -15.90 63.31 25.20
CA VAL A 293 -15.05 62.31 25.84
C VAL A 293 -15.80 61.63 26.98
N VAL A 294 -15.66 60.34 27.10
CA VAL A 294 -16.21 59.48 28.16
C VAL A 294 -15.10 58.76 28.92
N THR A 295 -15.30 58.62 30.21
CA THR A 295 -14.50 57.74 31.07
C THR A 295 -15.22 56.39 31.12
N LEU A 296 -14.51 55.27 31.03
CA LEU A 296 -15.07 53.94 30.89
C LEU A 296 -14.76 53.10 32.11
N THR A 297 -15.75 52.43 32.66
CA THR A 297 -15.58 51.37 33.64
C THR A 297 -16.02 50.05 33.04
N LYS A 298 -15.05 49.12 32.80
CA LYS A 298 -15.32 47.79 32.26
C LYS A 298 -16.21 46.99 33.23
N GLN A 299 -17.19 46.32 32.71
CA GLN A 299 -18.10 45.47 33.48
C GLN A 299 -17.63 44.02 33.51
N ALA A 300 -17.90 43.31 34.59
CA ALA A 300 -17.63 41.89 34.69
C ALA A 300 -18.47 41.10 33.68
N SER A 301 -17.89 40.00 33.15
CA SER A 301 -18.52 39.19 32.11
C SER A 301 -19.85 38.54 32.52
N ASP A 302 -20.00 38.25 33.81
CA ASP A 302 -21.22 37.70 34.43
C ASP A 302 -22.22 38.73 34.95
N SER A 303 -21.89 40.01 34.86
CA SER A 303 -22.74 41.11 35.33
C SER A 303 -24.05 41.20 34.53
N LEU A 304 -25.11 41.70 35.20
CA LEU A 304 -26.38 41.97 34.49
C LEU A 304 -26.22 42.96 33.36
N PHE A 305 -25.24 43.86 33.45
CA PHE A 305 -24.90 44.79 32.39
C PHE A 305 -24.38 44.06 31.16
N THR A 306 -23.42 43.13 31.32
CA THR A 306 -22.83 42.40 30.22
C THR A 306 -23.87 41.44 29.60
N LYS A 307 -24.68 40.79 30.45
CA LYS A 307 -25.77 39.93 29.95
C LYS A 307 -26.80 40.70 29.13
N PHE A 308 -27.25 41.87 29.62
CA PHE A 308 -28.14 42.75 28.86
C PHE A 308 -27.50 43.18 27.53
N ALA A 309 -26.28 43.68 27.58
CA ALA A 309 -25.55 44.16 26.43
C ALA A 309 -25.38 43.06 25.37
N TYR A 310 -25.02 41.83 25.78
CA TYR A 310 -24.89 40.70 24.90
C TYR A 310 -26.21 40.29 24.25
N LEU A 311 -27.28 40.16 25.00
CA LEU A 311 -28.62 39.86 24.46
C LEU A 311 -29.11 40.96 23.50
N ALA A 312 -28.82 42.24 23.79
CA ALA A 312 -29.10 43.33 22.86
C ALA A 312 -28.29 43.20 21.56
N SER A 313 -27.00 42.87 21.67
CA SER A 313 -26.12 42.74 20.52
C SER A 313 -26.48 41.54 19.59
N THR A 314 -27.08 40.48 20.14
CA THR A 314 -27.52 39.29 19.38
C THR A 314 -28.94 39.42 18.82
N ASP A 315 -29.54 40.58 18.92
CA ASP A 315 -30.95 40.87 18.57
C ASP A 315 -31.97 39.84 19.17
N LYS A 316 -31.66 39.39 20.38
CA LYS A 316 -32.51 38.43 21.13
C LYS A 316 -33.96 38.79 21.11
N TRP A 317 -34.26 40.06 21.11
CA TRP A 317 -35.62 40.59 21.19
C TRP A 317 -36.23 40.97 19.84
N GLN A 318 -35.58 40.62 18.74
CA GLN A 318 -36.08 40.75 17.38
C GLN A 318 -36.59 42.17 17.06
N LYS A 319 -35.69 43.13 17.00
CA LYS A 319 -35.96 44.56 16.80
C LYS A 319 -37.02 44.83 15.68
N ASN A 320 -36.94 44.08 14.56
CA ASN A 320 -37.79 44.30 13.42
C ASN A 320 -39.26 43.92 13.64
N ASN A 321 -39.60 43.28 14.77
CA ASN A 321 -40.96 42.95 15.17
C ASN A 321 -41.64 44.07 15.94
N TYR A 322 -40.98 45.20 16.10
CA TYR A 322 -41.49 46.34 16.89
C TYR A 322 -41.32 47.64 16.09
N ASP A 323 -42.17 48.67 16.42
CA ASP A 323 -41.90 50.03 16.02
C ASP A 323 -40.55 50.48 16.56
N GLU A 324 -39.74 51.14 15.75
CA GLU A 324 -38.34 51.52 16.09
C GLU A 324 -38.28 52.32 17.37
N LYS A 325 -39.21 53.25 17.55
CA LYS A 325 -39.28 54.13 18.73
C LYS A 325 -39.64 53.32 19.98
N GLU A 326 -40.63 52.44 19.87
CA GLU A 326 -41.06 51.60 21.01
C GLU A 326 -39.93 50.63 21.42
N TYR A 327 -39.23 50.04 20.44
CA TYR A 327 -38.09 49.15 20.70
C TYR A 327 -37.00 49.88 21.46
N TYR A 328 -36.55 51.07 21.01
CA TYR A 328 -35.46 51.79 21.67
C TYR A 328 -35.89 52.42 23.00
N PHE A 329 -37.15 52.78 23.18
CA PHE A 329 -37.65 53.18 24.50
C PHE A 329 -37.59 52.00 25.45
N ALA A 330 -37.94 50.78 25.01
CA ALA A 330 -37.84 49.56 25.85
C ALA A 330 -36.37 49.25 26.16
N LEU A 331 -35.48 49.28 25.17
CA LEU A 331 -34.05 49.02 25.33
C LEU A 331 -33.39 49.95 26.35
N VAL A 332 -33.63 51.27 26.26
CA VAL A 332 -33.09 52.26 27.16
C VAL A 332 -33.69 52.14 28.58
N CYS A 333 -34.99 51.87 28.69
CA CYS A 333 -35.63 51.63 29.98
C CYS A 333 -35.09 50.35 30.64
N ALA A 334 -34.85 49.27 29.89
CA ALA A 334 -34.23 48.07 30.40
C ALA A 334 -32.79 48.31 30.84
N ALA A 335 -31.96 49.03 30.08
CA ALA A 335 -30.61 49.44 30.46
C ALA A 335 -30.60 50.26 31.80
N ARG A 336 -31.54 51.17 31.98
CA ARG A 336 -31.71 51.95 33.21
C ARG A 336 -32.10 51.03 34.38
N ARG A 337 -33.05 50.10 34.19
CA ARG A 337 -33.43 49.12 35.23
C ARG A 337 -32.26 48.22 35.63
N VAL A 338 -31.45 47.75 34.67
CA VAL A 338 -30.24 46.98 34.94
C VAL A 338 -29.27 47.78 35.81
N ASN A 339 -29.21 49.11 35.61
CA ASN A 339 -28.41 50.02 36.41
C ASN A 339 -29.09 50.46 37.73
N GLY A 340 -30.23 49.88 38.11
CA GLY A 340 -30.93 50.23 39.31
C GLY A 340 -31.46 51.67 39.31
N ARG A 341 -31.65 52.31 38.16
CA ARG A 341 -32.11 53.66 38.00
C ARG A 341 -33.58 53.70 37.60
N PRO A 342 -34.32 54.74 38.08
CA PRO A 342 -35.69 54.94 37.69
C PRO A 342 -35.82 55.20 36.19
N ALA A 343 -36.85 54.67 35.58
CA ALA A 343 -37.13 54.85 34.18
C ALA A 343 -38.59 55.17 33.97
N TYR A 344 -38.86 56.18 33.16
CA TYR A 344 -40.23 56.40 32.66
C TYR A 344 -40.53 55.39 31.61
N GLU A 345 -41.60 54.64 31.74
CA GLU A 345 -41.98 53.55 30.89
C GLU A 345 -43.27 53.91 30.14
N ARG A 346 -43.17 53.88 28.79
CA ARG A 346 -44.34 53.97 27.96
C ARG A 346 -45.20 52.70 28.16
N VAL A 347 -46.52 52.89 28.19
CA VAL A 347 -47.44 51.75 28.35
C VAL A 347 -47.22 50.65 27.35
N ASN A 348 -47.07 51.00 26.10
CA ASN A 348 -46.83 50.05 25.02
C ASN A 348 -45.47 49.37 25.06
N SER A 349 -44.44 49.99 25.70
CA SER A 349 -43.09 49.42 25.80
C SER A 349 -42.94 48.46 27.03
N ARG A 350 -43.88 48.50 27.98
CA ARG A 350 -43.77 47.71 29.23
C ARG A 350 -43.68 46.23 29.06
N PRO A 351 -44.46 45.60 28.16
CA PRO A 351 -44.35 44.15 27.94
C PRO A 351 -42.95 43.76 27.47
N LEU A 352 -42.38 44.52 26.54
CA LEU A 352 -41.02 44.28 26.02
C LEU A 352 -39.93 44.56 27.10
N ILE A 353 -40.06 45.60 27.89
CA ILE A 353 -39.15 45.89 29.02
C ILE A 353 -39.14 44.72 29.99
N ASN A 354 -40.33 44.21 30.37
CA ASN A 354 -40.43 43.12 31.33
C ASN A 354 -39.80 41.83 30.75
N ARG A 355 -40.05 41.53 29.50
CA ARG A 355 -39.41 40.42 28.78
C ARG A 355 -37.88 40.59 28.78
N MET A 356 -37.36 41.78 28.40
CA MET A 356 -35.91 42.03 28.40
C MET A 356 -35.31 41.80 29.79
N MET A 357 -35.95 42.26 30.85
CA MET A 357 -35.46 42.09 32.24
C MET A 357 -35.52 40.61 32.68
N GLN A 358 -36.56 39.88 32.27
CA GLN A 358 -36.70 38.47 32.58
C GLN A 358 -35.59 37.67 31.88
N ASP A 359 -35.39 37.90 30.58
CA ASP A 359 -34.36 37.23 29.77
C ASP A 359 -32.95 37.49 30.33
N VAL A 360 -32.63 38.75 30.69
CA VAL A 360 -31.33 39.08 31.27
C VAL A 360 -31.07 38.35 32.60
N LYS A 361 -32.10 38.30 33.47
CA LYS A 361 -31.98 37.60 34.78
C LYS A 361 -31.86 36.09 34.61
N ALA A 362 -32.54 35.52 33.61
CA ALA A 362 -32.56 34.08 33.33
C ALA A 362 -31.36 33.62 32.52
N TYR A 363 -30.60 34.53 31.90
CA TYR A 363 -29.51 34.16 31.02
C TYR A 363 -28.36 33.44 31.75
N LYS A 364 -28.08 32.19 31.34
CA LYS A 364 -27.01 31.32 31.84
C LYS A 364 -26.05 30.88 30.72
N GLY A 365 -26.25 31.35 29.48
CA GLY A 365 -25.40 31.02 28.36
C GLY A 365 -24.02 31.68 28.46
N GLU A 366 -23.06 31.14 27.69
CA GLU A 366 -21.74 31.75 27.61
C GLU A 366 -21.78 33.06 26.85
N ILE A 367 -20.95 33.99 27.27
CA ILE A 367 -20.72 35.27 26.60
C ILE A 367 -19.29 35.23 26.06
N PRO A 368 -19.06 35.41 24.76
CA PRO A 368 -17.73 35.35 24.17
C PRO A 368 -16.73 36.22 24.93
N GLU A 369 -15.52 35.69 25.15
CA GLU A 369 -14.50 36.41 25.95
C GLU A 369 -14.12 37.79 25.37
N ASN A 370 -14.21 37.94 24.06
CA ASN A 370 -13.95 39.18 23.33
C ASN A 370 -15.13 40.17 23.41
N PHE A 371 -16.32 39.74 23.86
CA PHE A 371 -17.42 40.68 24.13
C PHE A 371 -17.15 41.50 25.35
N LYS A 372 -17.23 42.81 25.24
CA LYS A 372 -16.99 43.75 26.37
C LYS A 372 -18.15 44.68 26.54
N SER A 373 -18.45 45.02 27.78
CA SER A 373 -19.37 46.08 28.13
C SER A 373 -18.75 47.08 29.11
N TYR A 374 -19.13 48.32 28.98
CA TYR A 374 -18.59 49.41 29.76
C TYR A 374 -19.69 50.35 30.24
N LEU A 375 -19.62 50.83 31.45
CA LEU A 375 -20.32 52.02 31.84
C LEU A 375 -19.48 53.21 31.40
N ALA A 376 -20.05 54.06 30.56
CA ALA A 376 -19.41 55.23 30.00
C ALA A 376 -19.96 56.50 30.61
N TYR A 377 -19.08 57.26 31.24
CA TYR A 377 -19.41 58.51 31.96
C TYR A 377 -18.86 59.69 31.17
N PRO A 378 -19.74 60.48 30.52
CA PRO A 378 -19.32 61.72 29.86
C PRO A 378 -18.65 62.72 30.80
N THR A 379 -17.48 63.21 30.42
CA THR A 379 -16.70 64.17 31.27
C THR A 379 -17.36 65.52 31.45
N ASN A 380 -18.36 65.81 30.62
CA ASN A 380 -19.15 67.06 30.75
C ASN A 380 -20.41 66.94 31.63
N GLY A 381 -20.56 65.85 32.36
CA GLY A 381 -21.69 65.52 33.20
C GLY A 381 -23.00 65.16 32.44
N SER A 382 -22.96 64.87 31.19
CA SER A 382 -24.09 64.29 30.42
C SER A 382 -24.48 62.88 30.89
N GLN A 383 -25.53 62.31 30.30
CA GLN A 383 -26.09 61.01 30.71
C GLN A 383 -25.01 59.91 30.57
N MET A 384 -24.93 59.10 31.65
CA MET A 384 -24.16 57.86 31.59
C MET A 384 -24.77 56.87 30.61
N MET A 385 -23.92 56.11 29.95
CA MET A 385 -24.28 55.11 28.96
C MET A 385 -23.76 53.75 29.35
N LEU A 386 -24.46 52.68 28.91
CA LEU A 386 -23.94 51.37 28.81
C LEU A 386 -23.48 51.15 27.36
N ALA A 387 -22.16 51.00 27.17
CA ALA A 387 -21.54 50.75 25.86
C ALA A 387 -21.12 49.30 25.79
N TRP A 388 -21.26 48.68 24.57
CA TRP A 388 -20.88 47.30 24.35
C TRP A 388 -20.46 47.03 22.90
N GLY A 389 -19.66 45.96 22.74
CA GLY A 389 -19.24 45.45 21.43
C GLY A 389 -18.27 44.33 21.56
N LEU A 390 -18.01 43.72 20.44
CA LEU A 390 -16.92 42.77 20.29
C LEU A 390 -15.61 43.53 20.12
N LYS A 391 -14.57 43.16 20.87
CA LYS A 391 -13.22 43.60 20.60
C LYS A 391 -12.67 42.70 19.48
N PRO A 392 -12.46 43.18 18.26
CA PRO A 392 -12.04 42.30 17.17
C PRO A 392 -10.67 41.70 17.47
N TYR A 393 -10.55 40.43 17.20
CA TYR A 393 -9.27 39.75 17.25
C TYR A 393 -8.46 40.03 15.99
N GLY A 394 -7.15 39.93 16.13
CA GLY A 394 -6.29 39.73 14.98
C GLY A 394 -6.18 38.25 14.61
N LYS A 395 -5.55 37.99 13.52
CA LYS A 395 -5.32 36.63 13.03
C LYS A 395 -3.81 36.40 12.81
N ILE A 396 -3.37 35.19 13.11
CA ILE A 396 -2.01 34.72 12.80
C ILE A 396 -2.12 33.55 11.88
N GLU A 397 -1.31 33.52 10.83
CA GLU A 397 -1.12 32.38 9.93
C GLU A 397 0.37 32.10 9.72
N VAL A 398 0.69 30.88 9.30
CA VAL A 398 2.04 30.51 8.89
C VAL A 398 2.01 30.09 7.41
N VAL A 399 3.01 30.55 6.68
CA VAL A 399 3.30 30.09 5.31
C VAL A 399 4.67 29.44 5.35
N LYS A 400 4.70 28.14 5.11
CA LYS A 400 5.89 27.31 5.09
C LYS A 400 6.40 27.12 3.68
N SER A 401 7.72 27.14 3.52
CA SER A 401 8.39 26.91 2.25
C SER A 401 9.59 25.97 2.44
N ILE A 402 10.06 25.38 1.35
CA ILE A 402 11.30 24.60 1.33
C ILE A 402 12.48 25.55 1.39
N GLY A 403 13.37 25.37 2.35
CA GLY A 403 14.49 26.29 2.61
C GLY A 403 15.71 26.05 1.72
N ASN A 404 15.96 24.79 1.32
CA ASN A 404 17.08 24.39 0.47
C ASN A 404 16.75 23.13 -0.32
N ASN A 405 17.62 22.71 -1.24
CA ASN A 405 17.47 21.50 -2.05
C ASN A 405 16.09 21.38 -2.74
N ILE A 406 15.51 22.51 -3.11
CA ILE A 406 14.17 22.66 -3.67
C ILE A 406 13.97 21.76 -4.90
N LYS A 407 15.02 21.61 -5.72
CA LYS A 407 14.99 20.79 -6.93
C LYS A 407 14.70 19.31 -6.59
N ILE A 408 15.42 18.74 -5.62
CA ILE A 408 15.26 17.32 -5.25
C ILE A 408 13.87 17.10 -4.66
N ALA A 409 13.45 17.91 -3.69
CA ALA A 409 12.13 17.79 -3.09
C ALA A 409 11.01 18.02 -4.13
N GLY A 410 11.23 18.90 -5.09
CA GLY A 410 10.31 19.17 -6.20
C GLY A 410 10.19 18.03 -7.22
N GLU A 411 11.23 17.24 -7.41
CA GLU A 411 11.21 16.03 -8.23
C GLU A 411 10.54 14.86 -7.51
N CYS A 412 10.57 14.83 -6.17
CA CYS A 412 10.10 13.74 -5.31
C CYS A 412 8.84 14.13 -4.48
N LYS A 413 7.86 14.78 -5.11
CA LYS A 413 6.65 15.31 -4.47
C LYS A 413 5.78 14.24 -3.79
N GLY A 414 5.88 12.99 -4.20
CA GLY A 414 5.15 11.89 -3.59
C GLY A 414 5.60 11.56 -2.15
N THR A 415 6.80 12.00 -1.77
CA THR A 415 7.40 11.72 -0.46
C THR A 415 7.81 12.96 0.31
N TYR A 416 7.75 14.14 -0.32
CA TYR A 416 8.00 15.43 0.31
C TYR A 416 6.79 16.35 0.15
N SER A 417 6.04 16.53 1.22
CA SER A 417 4.87 17.42 1.29
C SER A 417 5.05 18.36 2.45
N LEU A 418 4.69 19.63 2.28
CA LEU A 418 4.68 20.61 3.37
C LEU A 418 3.46 20.47 4.28
N ALA A 419 2.53 19.57 3.99
CA ALA A 419 1.36 19.31 4.81
C ALA A 419 1.76 18.63 6.13
N GLY A 420 1.02 18.98 7.20
CA GLY A 420 1.18 18.34 8.49
C GLY A 420 2.23 18.97 9.41
N ALA A 421 2.92 20.04 8.99
CA ALA A 421 3.72 20.83 9.94
C ALA A 421 2.81 21.45 10.99
N VAL A 422 3.15 21.30 12.28
CA VAL A 422 2.38 21.87 13.38
C VAL A 422 3.14 22.99 14.06
N TYR A 423 2.51 24.15 14.13
CA TYR A 423 3.03 25.32 14.84
C TYR A 423 2.22 25.56 16.08
N THR A 424 2.87 25.80 17.22
CA THR A 424 2.21 26.24 18.43
C THR A 424 2.46 27.73 18.60
N VAL A 425 1.39 28.49 18.83
CA VAL A 425 1.41 29.93 19.07
C VAL A 425 1.36 30.17 20.58
N TYR A 426 2.29 30.97 21.07
CA TYR A 426 2.39 31.35 22.50
C TYR A 426 2.20 32.85 22.67
N ASP A 427 1.53 33.25 23.72
CA ASP A 427 1.42 34.65 24.13
C ASP A 427 2.72 35.18 24.73
N GLU A 428 2.72 36.47 25.12
CA GLU A 428 3.89 37.13 25.72
C GLU A 428 4.29 36.50 27.06
N GLY A 429 3.36 35.87 27.77
CA GLY A 429 3.59 35.14 29.01
C GLY A 429 4.12 33.71 28.80
N GLY A 430 4.26 33.25 27.56
CA GLY A 430 4.70 31.89 27.21
C GLY A 430 3.61 30.82 27.29
N THR A 431 2.33 31.23 27.43
CA THR A 431 1.19 30.30 27.42
C THR A 431 0.81 29.96 25.97
N ALA A 432 0.60 28.68 25.68
CA ALA A 432 0.12 28.24 24.36
C ALA A 432 -1.34 28.67 24.15
N VAL A 433 -1.60 29.44 23.11
CA VAL A 433 -2.93 29.96 22.77
C VAL A 433 -3.62 29.25 21.62
N GLY A 434 -2.89 28.44 20.87
CA GLY A 434 -3.44 27.64 19.80
C GLY A 434 -2.39 26.95 18.95
N LYS A 435 -2.84 26.08 18.04
CA LYS A 435 -2.00 25.37 17.07
C LYS A 435 -2.47 25.65 15.65
N LEU A 436 -1.55 25.65 14.72
CA LEU A 436 -1.74 25.85 13.29
C LEU A 436 -1.10 24.69 12.55
N THR A 437 -1.82 24.08 11.60
CA THR A 437 -1.29 22.95 10.80
C THR A 437 -1.29 23.34 9.34
N THR A 438 -0.20 23.01 8.62
CA THR A 438 -0.05 23.33 7.20
C THR A 438 -0.79 22.34 6.29
N ASP A 439 -1.29 22.85 5.18
CA ASP A 439 -1.79 22.10 4.04
C ASP A 439 -0.65 21.71 3.05
N GLU A 440 -1.00 21.05 1.94
CA GLU A 440 -0.05 20.64 0.90
C GLU A 440 0.70 21.81 0.24
N LYS A 441 0.16 23.03 0.33
CA LYS A 441 0.77 24.26 -0.19
C LYS A 441 1.64 24.95 0.87
N GLY A 442 1.80 24.35 2.04
CA GLY A 442 2.54 24.91 3.16
C GLY A 442 1.80 26.04 3.88
N ARG A 443 0.49 26.18 3.67
CA ARG A 443 -0.30 27.22 4.32
C ARG A 443 -1.09 26.65 5.49
N THR A 444 -1.15 27.41 6.59
CA THR A 444 -2.07 27.10 7.69
C THR A 444 -3.39 27.84 7.48
N GLY A 445 -4.42 27.41 8.17
CA GLY A 445 -5.54 28.29 8.47
C GLY A 445 -5.10 29.47 9.36
N THR A 446 -6.04 30.32 9.71
CA THR A 446 -5.79 31.48 10.61
C THR A 446 -6.21 31.15 12.03
N LEU A 447 -5.37 31.52 13.00
CA LEU A 447 -5.70 31.48 14.43
C LEU A 447 -6.13 32.89 14.90
N GLU A 448 -7.33 33.01 15.42
CA GLU A 448 -7.80 34.26 16.03
C GLU A 448 -7.17 34.43 17.41
N VAL A 449 -6.51 35.58 17.60
CA VAL A 449 -5.83 35.93 18.85
C VAL A 449 -6.10 37.38 19.23
N LYS A 450 -6.00 37.72 20.53
CA LYS A 450 -6.07 39.11 20.98
C LYS A 450 -4.93 39.92 20.33
N PRO A 451 -5.14 41.20 20.03
CA PRO A 451 -4.04 42.07 19.65
C PRO A 451 -2.92 42.05 20.69
N GLY A 452 -1.70 41.82 20.25
CA GLY A 452 -0.53 41.70 21.13
C GLY A 452 0.65 41.00 20.45
N LYS A 453 1.68 40.75 21.23
CA LYS A 453 2.90 40.06 20.76
C LYS A 453 2.80 38.57 21.05
N TYR A 454 3.23 37.76 20.05
CA TYR A 454 3.20 36.31 20.11
C TYR A 454 4.52 35.73 19.64
N THR A 455 4.77 34.50 20.05
CA THR A 455 5.83 33.68 19.46
C THR A 455 5.22 32.44 18.83
N VAL A 456 5.72 32.07 17.67
CA VAL A 456 5.28 30.89 16.91
C VAL A 456 6.48 29.96 16.78
N LYS A 457 6.30 28.71 17.13
CA LYS A 457 7.34 27.67 17.04
C LYS A 457 6.78 26.48 16.30
N GLU A 458 7.55 25.90 15.43
CA GLU A 458 7.24 24.59 14.90
C GLU A 458 7.43 23.56 16.01
N THR A 459 6.44 22.71 16.21
CA THR A 459 6.45 21.63 17.21
C THR A 459 6.44 20.25 16.58
N THR A 460 6.09 20.17 15.29
CA THR A 460 6.15 18.95 14.49
C THR A 460 6.47 19.35 13.06
N ALA A 461 7.55 18.81 12.51
CA ALA A 461 7.90 18.99 11.10
C ALA A 461 7.00 18.14 10.20
N PRO A 462 6.81 18.51 8.93
CA PRO A 462 6.19 17.64 7.95
C PRO A 462 7.08 16.44 7.66
N VAL A 463 6.48 15.33 7.23
CA VAL A 463 7.22 14.10 6.94
C VAL A 463 8.30 14.34 5.87
N GLY A 464 9.53 13.97 6.20
CA GLY A 464 10.68 14.11 5.30
C GLY A 464 11.44 15.44 5.44
N TYR A 465 11.10 16.24 6.41
CA TYR A 465 11.80 17.52 6.69
C TYR A 465 12.36 17.57 8.10
N GLU A 466 13.41 18.35 8.28
CA GLU A 466 13.96 18.67 9.60
C GLU A 466 13.04 19.66 10.32
N LEU A 467 12.94 19.50 11.64
CA LEU A 467 12.19 20.46 12.48
C LEU A 467 12.85 21.82 12.47
N ASP A 468 12.11 22.86 12.09
CA ASP A 468 12.55 24.25 12.22
C ASP A 468 12.53 24.69 13.69
N LYS A 469 13.72 24.88 14.26
CA LYS A 469 13.90 25.33 15.66
C LYS A 469 13.78 26.83 15.85
N THR A 470 13.51 27.58 14.77
CA THR A 470 13.37 29.04 14.81
C THR A 470 12.17 29.46 15.64
N VAL A 471 12.37 30.47 16.47
CA VAL A 471 11.30 31.11 17.24
C VAL A 471 10.88 32.39 16.53
N TYR A 472 9.74 32.35 15.88
CA TYR A 472 9.19 33.47 15.13
C TYR A 472 8.46 34.42 16.07
N LYS A 473 8.80 35.73 16.03
CA LYS A 473 8.10 36.77 16.77
C LYS A 473 7.11 37.46 15.83
N VAL A 474 5.86 37.55 16.24
CA VAL A 474 4.78 38.17 15.45
C VAL A 474 3.92 39.06 16.33
N GLU A 475 3.50 40.21 15.81
CA GLU A 475 2.55 41.12 16.45
C GLU A 475 1.19 40.95 15.75
N SER A 476 0.16 40.61 16.53
CA SER A 476 -1.20 40.56 16.04
C SER A 476 -1.88 41.88 16.27
N LYS A 477 -2.45 42.46 15.24
CA LYS A 477 -3.26 43.68 15.26
C LYS A 477 -4.70 43.34 14.98
N ALA A 478 -5.62 44.08 15.60
CA ALA A 478 -7.06 43.92 15.40
C ALA A 478 -7.41 43.95 13.88
N GLU A 479 -8.30 43.08 13.47
CA GLU A 479 -8.84 43.01 12.09
C GLU A 479 -7.79 42.73 10.99
N THR A 480 -6.56 42.37 11.35
CA THR A 480 -5.50 42.05 10.36
C THR A 480 -5.02 40.62 10.54
N THR A 481 -4.53 40.06 9.46
CA THR A 481 -3.82 38.77 9.47
C THR A 481 -2.32 39.03 9.45
N SER A 482 -1.61 38.49 10.43
CA SER A 482 -0.14 38.55 10.52
C SER A 482 0.41 37.21 10.04
N THR A 483 1.25 37.23 9.01
CA THR A 483 1.80 36.03 8.38
C THR A 483 3.22 35.78 8.87
N VAL A 484 3.51 34.57 9.31
CA VAL A 484 4.86 34.08 9.62
C VAL A 484 5.36 33.29 8.42
N GLN A 485 6.58 33.62 7.93
CA GLN A 485 7.28 32.84 6.91
C GLN A 485 8.21 31.86 7.58
N SER A 486 8.06 30.56 7.31
CA SER A 486 8.88 29.49 7.86
C SER A 486 9.48 28.63 6.74
N TYR A 487 10.64 28.01 7.01
CA TYR A 487 11.44 27.28 6.03
C TYR A 487 11.96 26.00 6.63
N ASP A 488 11.77 24.87 5.94
CA ASP A 488 12.34 23.58 6.34
C ASP A 488 13.33 23.06 5.30
N SER A 489 14.30 22.29 5.80
CA SER A 489 15.24 21.54 4.98
C SER A 489 14.76 20.10 4.77
N PRO A 490 14.69 19.60 3.53
CA PRO A 490 14.37 18.18 3.30
C PRO A 490 15.50 17.30 3.80
N VAL A 491 15.13 16.15 4.34
CA VAL A 491 16.05 15.13 4.86
C VAL A 491 16.31 14.08 3.79
N PHE A 492 17.58 13.68 3.61
CA PHE A 492 18.00 12.67 2.64
C PHE A 492 18.80 11.56 3.29
N ALA A 493 18.72 10.36 2.71
CA ALA A 493 19.63 9.28 3.04
C ALA A 493 20.94 9.40 2.23
N PRO A 494 22.08 8.93 2.75
CA PRO A 494 23.32 8.87 1.98
C PRO A 494 23.17 7.88 0.82
N VAL A 495 23.87 8.15 -0.31
CA VAL A 495 23.89 7.22 -1.46
C VAL A 495 24.72 5.99 -1.09
N LYS A 496 24.03 4.94 -0.61
CA LYS A 496 24.62 3.62 -0.40
C LYS A 496 23.62 2.54 -0.77
N ILE A 497 23.41 2.35 -2.06
CA ILE A 497 22.84 1.10 -2.55
C ILE A 497 24.01 0.17 -2.75
N PHE A 498 24.05 -0.90 -1.96
CA PHE A 498 25.12 -1.88 -1.98
C PHE A 498 24.53 -3.28 -2.09
N LEU A 499 25.11 -4.05 -3.01
CA LEU A 499 24.72 -5.41 -3.26
C LEU A 499 25.97 -6.30 -3.29
N GLU A 500 25.97 -7.39 -2.54
CA GLU A 500 26.95 -8.47 -2.64
C GLU A 500 26.33 -9.63 -3.41
N LYS A 501 27.01 -10.09 -4.46
CA LYS A 501 26.60 -11.19 -5.32
C LYS A 501 27.35 -12.48 -4.96
N LYS A 502 26.61 -13.60 -4.84
CA LYS A 502 27.16 -14.92 -4.51
C LYS A 502 26.69 -15.97 -5.47
N ALA A 503 27.45 -17.06 -5.58
CA ALA A 503 27.06 -18.29 -6.26
C ALA A 503 26.60 -19.33 -5.25
N SER A 504 25.60 -20.13 -5.60
CA SER A 504 25.20 -21.31 -4.81
C SER A 504 26.12 -22.52 -5.03
N GLY A 505 26.95 -22.48 -6.08
CA GLY A 505 27.91 -23.49 -6.46
C GLY A 505 28.70 -23.09 -7.69
N ASP A 506 29.67 -23.88 -8.08
CA ASP A 506 30.50 -23.63 -9.24
C ASP A 506 29.79 -23.90 -10.55
N SER A 507 29.92 -23.01 -11.52
CA SER A 507 29.47 -23.22 -12.88
C SER A 507 30.55 -23.94 -13.71
N TYR A 508 30.15 -24.63 -14.75
CA TYR A 508 31.07 -25.29 -15.67
C TYR A 508 31.94 -24.30 -16.47
N MET A 509 31.50 -23.02 -16.57
CA MET A 509 32.21 -21.98 -17.31
C MET A 509 33.15 -21.18 -16.40
N ASN A 510 32.64 -20.64 -15.32
CA ASN A 510 33.35 -19.78 -14.37
C ASN A 510 33.05 -20.21 -12.94
N PRO A 511 33.89 -21.01 -12.33
CA PRO A 511 33.66 -21.42 -10.94
C PRO A 511 33.61 -20.22 -10.01
N SER A 512 32.46 -20.00 -9.37
CA SER A 512 32.19 -18.95 -8.38
C SER A 512 32.55 -17.51 -8.77
N ASP A 513 32.76 -17.21 -10.05
CA ASP A 513 33.00 -15.86 -10.54
C ASP A 513 31.69 -15.12 -10.86
N MET A 514 31.36 -14.13 -10.03
CA MET A 514 30.16 -13.32 -10.14
C MET A 514 30.41 -11.95 -10.80
N THR A 515 31.56 -11.77 -11.46
CA THR A 515 31.89 -10.54 -12.18
C THR A 515 30.97 -10.35 -13.38
N GLY A 516 30.54 -9.11 -13.61
CA GLY A 516 29.78 -8.72 -14.80
C GLY A 516 28.29 -9.01 -14.74
N ALA A 517 27.74 -9.44 -13.60
CA ALA A 517 26.31 -9.40 -13.39
C ALA A 517 25.80 -7.97 -13.50
N GLU A 518 24.70 -7.75 -14.21
CA GLU A 518 24.12 -6.42 -14.39
C GLU A 518 22.80 -6.30 -13.68
N PHE A 519 22.59 -5.15 -13.04
CA PHE A 519 21.39 -4.86 -12.27
C PHE A 519 20.76 -3.55 -12.74
N GLU A 520 19.42 -3.52 -12.77
CA GLU A 520 18.62 -2.32 -12.93
C GLU A 520 18.09 -1.90 -11.56
N VAL A 521 18.39 -0.68 -11.15
CA VAL A 521 17.88 -0.06 -9.92
C VAL A 521 16.93 1.05 -10.32
N LYS A 522 15.71 1.01 -9.81
CA LYS A 522 14.71 2.06 -10.03
C LYS A 522 14.34 2.72 -8.71
N TYR A 523 14.25 4.04 -8.75
CA TYR A 523 13.78 4.84 -7.64
C TYR A 523 12.39 5.42 -7.95
N TYR A 524 11.53 5.37 -6.93
CA TYR A 524 10.15 5.85 -6.95
C TYR A 524 9.92 6.82 -5.80
N ASP A 525 9.23 7.92 -6.04
CA ASP A 525 8.87 8.91 -5.02
C ASP A 525 7.62 8.52 -4.23
N THR A 526 7.56 7.27 -3.80
CA THR A 526 6.49 6.72 -2.97
C THR A 526 7.07 5.78 -1.91
N ILE A 527 6.46 5.73 -0.74
CA ILE A 527 6.80 4.77 0.32
C ILE A 527 5.79 3.63 0.26
N GLY A 528 6.23 2.47 -0.23
CA GLY A 528 5.38 1.27 -0.29
C GLY A 528 5.34 0.57 -1.63
N PRO A 529 4.19 0.00 -2.03
CA PRO A 529 4.03 -0.71 -3.29
C PRO A 529 4.33 0.18 -4.51
N VAL A 530 4.99 -0.39 -5.53
CA VAL A 530 5.48 0.36 -6.69
C VAL A 530 4.83 -0.05 -8.02
N GLU A 531 3.85 -0.94 -8.01
CA GLU A 531 3.26 -1.53 -9.21
C GLU A 531 2.67 -0.49 -10.17
N ASN A 532 2.13 0.60 -9.62
CA ASN A 532 1.57 1.72 -10.39
C ASN A 532 2.33 3.04 -10.17
N ALA A 533 3.48 2.99 -9.49
CA ALA A 533 4.25 4.18 -9.19
C ALA A 533 5.10 4.60 -10.39
N LYS A 534 5.25 5.91 -10.58
CA LYS A 534 6.12 6.47 -11.61
C LYS A 534 7.58 6.31 -11.22
N VAL A 535 8.39 5.77 -12.13
CA VAL A 535 9.84 5.75 -11.99
C VAL A 535 10.38 7.17 -12.14
N VAL A 536 11.15 7.63 -11.16
CA VAL A 536 11.80 8.96 -11.17
C VAL A 536 13.23 8.86 -11.68
N ARG A 537 13.97 7.80 -11.29
CA ARG A 537 15.35 7.54 -11.75
C ARG A 537 15.53 6.05 -12.00
N THR A 538 16.38 5.74 -12.99
CA THR A 538 16.85 4.40 -13.30
C THR A 538 18.36 4.39 -13.36
N TRP A 539 18.99 3.49 -12.61
CA TRP A 539 20.43 3.27 -12.64
C TRP A 539 20.76 1.85 -13.04
N LYS A 540 21.89 1.68 -13.72
CA LYS A 540 22.42 0.37 -14.11
C LYS A 540 23.74 0.15 -13.40
N LEU A 541 23.84 -0.95 -12.68
CA LEU A 541 25.01 -1.34 -11.92
C LEU A 541 25.61 -2.62 -12.50
N ARG A 542 26.92 -2.80 -12.34
CA ARG A 542 27.62 -4.03 -12.70
C ARG A 542 28.44 -4.52 -11.52
N THR A 543 28.47 -5.83 -11.28
CA THR A 543 29.30 -6.42 -10.25
C THR A 543 30.77 -6.45 -10.65
N THR A 544 31.63 -6.10 -9.69
CA THR A 544 33.07 -6.18 -9.77
C THR A 544 33.61 -6.86 -8.53
N LYS A 545 34.78 -7.48 -8.65
CA LYS A 545 35.48 -8.06 -7.51
C LYS A 545 36.17 -6.94 -6.73
N ASP A 546 35.89 -6.83 -5.44
CA ASP A 546 36.52 -5.86 -4.56
C ASP A 546 37.86 -6.35 -4.01
N ALA A 547 38.56 -5.49 -3.26
CA ALA A 547 39.86 -5.83 -2.67
C ALA A 547 39.78 -6.95 -1.63
N SER A 548 38.62 -7.26 -1.07
CA SER A 548 38.39 -8.37 -0.15
C SER A 548 38.03 -9.67 -0.86
N GLY A 549 37.94 -9.66 -2.18
CA GLY A 549 37.58 -10.81 -2.98
C GLY A 549 36.08 -11.03 -3.16
N LYS A 550 35.23 -10.14 -2.66
CA LYS A 550 33.79 -10.20 -2.81
C LYS A 550 33.33 -9.56 -4.11
N TYR A 551 32.24 -10.05 -4.66
CA TYR A 551 31.64 -9.49 -5.86
C TYR A 551 30.52 -8.52 -5.46
N THR A 552 30.73 -7.24 -5.73
CA THR A 552 29.86 -6.16 -5.26
C THR A 552 29.40 -5.25 -6.39
N ALA A 553 28.19 -4.71 -6.25
CA ALA A 553 27.69 -3.61 -7.04
C ALA A 553 27.29 -2.46 -6.11
N GLU A 554 27.77 -1.24 -6.39
CA GLU A 554 27.48 -0.06 -5.61
C GLU A 554 26.92 1.07 -6.49
N LEU A 555 25.94 1.80 -5.95
CA LEU A 555 25.46 3.02 -6.58
C LEU A 555 26.42 4.17 -6.26
N ARG A 556 27.33 4.44 -7.18
CA ARG A 556 28.25 5.58 -7.15
C ARG A 556 28.48 6.06 -8.58
N ASP A 557 28.73 7.33 -8.80
CA ASP A 557 28.96 7.89 -10.15
C ASP A 557 29.94 7.07 -10.99
N LYS A 558 31.07 6.70 -10.41
CA LYS A 558 32.10 5.90 -11.09
C LYS A 558 31.68 4.47 -11.44
N ASN A 559 30.61 3.96 -10.85
CA ASN A 559 30.10 2.60 -11.04
C ASN A 559 28.83 2.56 -11.89
N LEU A 560 28.32 3.72 -12.30
CA LEU A 560 27.14 3.79 -13.16
C LEU A 560 27.48 3.31 -14.57
N ALA A 561 26.72 2.34 -15.06
CA ALA A 561 26.84 1.91 -16.44
C ALA A 561 26.13 2.89 -17.40
N LYS A 562 26.50 2.84 -18.67
CA LYS A 562 25.90 3.67 -19.72
C LYS A 562 24.38 3.55 -19.75
N GLY A 563 23.70 4.68 -19.83
CA GLY A 563 22.22 4.75 -19.82
C GLY A 563 21.61 4.77 -18.42
N SER A 564 22.42 5.07 -17.40
CA SER A 564 21.93 5.44 -16.07
C SER A 564 21.54 6.92 -16.03
N ASP A 565 20.52 7.24 -15.23
CA ASP A 565 20.22 8.62 -14.85
C ASP A 565 21.29 9.17 -13.90
N PRO A 566 21.46 10.50 -13.81
CA PRO A 566 22.35 11.10 -12.83
C PRO A 566 21.87 10.82 -11.40
N LEU A 567 22.79 10.83 -10.44
CA LEU A 567 22.42 10.77 -9.02
C LEU A 567 21.65 12.04 -8.60
N PHE A 568 20.92 11.97 -7.49
CA PHE A 568 20.43 13.17 -6.82
C PHE A 568 21.60 13.81 -6.10
N VAL A 569 21.83 15.11 -6.36
CA VAL A 569 22.94 15.85 -5.79
C VAL A 569 22.40 17.11 -5.10
N THR A 570 22.78 17.31 -3.84
CA THR A 570 22.40 18.49 -3.05
C THR A 570 23.03 19.77 -3.64
N GLU A 571 22.57 20.92 -3.18
CA GLU A 571 23.15 22.22 -3.51
C GLU A 571 24.63 22.35 -3.06
N GLN A 572 25.07 21.53 -2.09
CA GLN A 572 26.45 21.42 -1.62
C GLN A 572 27.32 20.48 -2.45
N GLY A 573 26.71 19.73 -3.39
CA GLY A 573 27.41 18.78 -4.24
C GLY A 573 27.45 17.36 -3.72
N ASP A 574 26.75 17.05 -2.64
CA ASP A 574 26.70 15.71 -2.07
C ASP A 574 25.66 14.85 -2.81
N ALA A 575 26.05 13.64 -3.18
CA ALA A 575 25.12 12.66 -3.72
C ALA A 575 24.25 12.09 -2.60
N VAL A 576 22.93 12.06 -2.81
CA VAL A 576 21.94 11.65 -1.82
C VAL A 576 20.84 10.77 -2.42
N LEU A 577 20.12 10.05 -1.56
CA LEU A 577 18.88 9.35 -1.90
C LEU A 577 17.70 10.03 -1.18
N PRO A 578 16.73 10.55 -1.93
CA PRO A 578 15.50 11.07 -1.35
C PRO A 578 14.67 9.97 -0.71
N ARG A 579 13.71 10.34 0.15
CA ARG A 579 12.68 9.42 0.65
C ARG A 579 11.91 8.81 -0.50
N GLY A 580 11.68 7.51 -0.44
CA GLY A 580 11.01 6.80 -1.52
C GLY A 580 11.14 5.30 -1.39
N THR A 581 10.97 4.62 -2.50
CA THR A 581 11.19 3.17 -2.61
C THR A 581 12.19 2.94 -3.73
N VAL A 582 13.13 2.02 -3.51
CA VAL A 582 14.02 1.54 -4.56
C VAL A 582 13.75 0.07 -4.82
N THR A 583 13.79 -0.29 -6.10
CA THR A 583 13.77 -1.69 -6.52
C THR A 583 15.08 -2.02 -7.21
N ILE A 584 15.54 -3.26 -7.07
CA ILE A 584 16.68 -3.79 -7.79
C ILE A 584 16.33 -5.16 -8.35
N ARG A 585 16.71 -5.40 -9.61
CA ARG A 585 16.62 -6.71 -10.25
C ARG A 585 17.85 -6.97 -11.08
N GLU A 586 18.24 -8.23 -11.18
CA GLU A 586 19.27 -8.65 -12.11
C GLU A 586 18.72 -8.61 -13.54
N THR A 587 19.46 -8.01 -14.45
CA THR A 587 19.14 -7.94 -15.88
C THR A 587 20.06 -8.80 -16.74
N LYS A 588 21.21 -9.17 -16.18
CA LYS A 588 22.15 -10.10 -16.79
C LYS A 588 22.89 -10.87 -15.71
N ALA A 589 22.81 -12.19 -15.75
CA ALA A 589 23.57 -13.06 -14.86
C ALA A 589 25.06 -13.11 -15.26
N PRO A 590 25.96 -13.49 -14.33
CA PRO A 590 27.33 -13.84 -14.67
C PRO A 590 27.36 -15.04 -15.62
N ALA A 591 28.39 -15.13 -16.43
CA ALA A 591 28.52 -16.24 -17.41
C ALA A 591 28.49 -17.60 -16.72
N GLY A 592 27.63 -18.49 -17.21
CA GLY A 592 27.46 -19.86 -16.69
C GLY A 592 26.47 -19.96 -15.51
N TYR A 593 25.77 -18.88 -15.16
CA TYR A 593 24.76 -18.85 -14.09
C TYR A 593 23.39 -18.50 -14.63
N LEU A 594 22.35 -18.97 -13.93
CA LEU A 594 20.96 -18.64 -14.22
C LEU A 594 20.63 -17.25 -13.69
N LEU A 595 19.82 -16.48 -14.44
CA LEU A 595 19.36 -15.17 -14.04
C LEU A 595 18.46 -15.24 -12.78
N ASP A 596 18.76 -14.43 -11.77
CA ASP A 596 17.86 -14.20 -10.66
C ASP A 596 16.77 -13.18 -11.08
N LYS A 597 15.57 -13.67 -11.35
CA LYS A 597 14.43 -12.85 -11.78
C LYS A 597 13.73 -12.12 -10.65
N THR A 598 14.19 -12.28 -9.43
CA THR A 598 13.56 -11.68 -8.24
C THR A 598 13.68 -10.16 -8.31
N LEU A 599 12.56 -9.48 -8.04
CA LEU A 599 12.53 -8.04 -7.82
C LEU A 599 12.65 -7.78 -6.32
N TYR A 600 13.76 -7.20 -5.92
CA TYR A 600 13.99 -6.81 -4.54
C TYR A 600 13.57 -5.37 -4.32
N THR A 601 12.93 -5.08 -3.19
CA THR A 601 12.38 -3.76 -2.87
C THR A 601 12.85 -3.31 -1.49
N LYS A 602 13.25 -2.06 -1.37
CA LYS A 602 13.61 -1.42 -0.10
C LYS A 602 13.00 -0.02 -0.03
N LYS A 603 12.51 0.35 1.16
CA LYS A 603 12.03 1.69 1.46
C LYS A 603 13.17 2.57 1.97
N ILE A 604 13.12 3.84 1.61
CA ILE A 604 13.98 4.91 2.12
C ILE A 604 13.03 5.84 2.89
N ASP A 605 12.70 5.48 4.13
CA ASP A 605 11.71 6.15 4.97
C ASP A 605 12.27 6.72 6.27
N GLY A 606 13.56 6.46 6.54
CA GLY A 606 14.24 6.95 7.74
C GLY A 606 14.41 8.46 7.77
N ASP A 607 14.69 8.98 8.98
CA ASP A 607 14.87 10.41 9.28
C ASP A 607 16.22 10.96 8.80
N GLY A 608 16.80 10.38 7.74
CA GLY A 608 17.96 10.88 7.04
C GLY A 608 19.31 10.64 7.67
N ALA A 609 19.38 10.30 8.93
CA ALA A 609 20.64 10.15 9.62
C ALA A 609 21.29 8.78 9.34
N GLY A 610 21.77 8.53 8.13
CA GLY A 610 22.83 7.55 7.89
C GLY A 610 22.43 6.12 7.54
N ALA A 611 21.17 5.80 7.27
CA ALA A 611 20.80 4.45 6.86
C ALA A 611 21.16 4.19 5.39
N ALA A 612 22.28 3.48 5.17
CA ALA A 612 22.62 2.94 3.85
C ALA A 612 21.60 1.90 3.41
N VAL A 613 21.18 1.93 2.16
CA VAL A 613 20.30 0.92 1.59
C VAL A 613 21.10 -0.30 1.19
N TYR A 614 21.07 -1.34 2.02
CA TYR A 614 21.69 -2.62 1.73
C TYR A 614 20.64 -3.62 1.25
N PHE A 615 20.89 -4.26 0.11
CA PHE A 615 19.94 -5.24 -0.42
C PHE A 615 20.18 -6.65 0.06
N ASN A 616 21.28 -6.96 0.70
CA ASN A 616 21.59 -8.31 1.18
C ASN A 616 22.09 -8.42 2.60
N SER A 617 22.05 -7.35 3.36
CA SER A 617 22.42 -7.41 4.76
C SER A 617 21.33 -8.13 5.57
N GLY A 618 21.63 -9.34 6.05
CA GLY A 618 20.74 -10.12 6.91
C GLY A 618 19.68 -10.96 6.20
N GLU A 619 19.68 -11.02 4.86
CA GLU A 619 18.76 -11.86 4.10
C GLU A 619 19.52 -13.06 3.47
N PRO A 620 19.33 -14.30 3.96
CA PRO A 620 20.16 -15.45 3.56
C PRO A 620 20.05 -15.85 2.09
N SER A 621 19.00 -15.46 1.39
CA SER A 621 18.70 -15.91 0.04
C SER A 621 18.80 -14.81 -1.04
N SER A 622 19.14 -13.60 -0.67
CA SER A 622 19.18 -12.48 -1.60
C SER A 622 20.44 -12.52 -2.47
N HIS A 623 20.26 -12.38 -3.78
CA HIS A 623 21.33 -12.20 -4.78
C HIS A 623 22.28 -13.38 -4.95
N VAL A 624 21.77 -14.61 -4.86
CA VAL A 624 22.50 -15.85 -5.12
C VAL A 624 22.10 -16.36 -6.49
N ASN A 625 23.06 -16.51 -7.42
CA ASN A 625 22.81 -17.21 -8.66
C ASN A 625 23.09 -18.70 -8.53
N ASN A 626 22.23 -19.50 -9.16
CA ASN A 626 22.44 -20.92 -9.32
C ASN A 626 23.26 -21.19 -10.60
N PRO A 627 24.20 -22.13 -10.59
CA PRO A 627 24.91 -22.49 -11.81
C PRO A 627 23.94 -23.08 -12.85
N ALA A 628 24.14 -22.72 -14.10
CA ALA A 628 23.47 -23.36 -15.22
C ALA A 628 24.04 -24.75 -15.41
N ILE A 629 23.38 -25.78 -14.91
CA ILE A 629 23.82 -27.18 -15.01
C ILE A 629 23.34 -27.72 -16.38
N PRO A 630 24.26 -28.04 -17.33
CA PRO A 630 23.90 -28.59 -18.59
C PRO A 630 23.16 -29.94 -18.45
N LYS A 631 22.17 -30.15 -19.30
CA LYS A 631 21.44 -31.42 -19.39
C LYS A 631 21.33 -31.80 -20.87
N ILE A 632 21.43 -33.08 -21.15
CA ILE A 632 21.14 -33.64 -22.46
C ILE A 632 20.11 -34.75 -22.33
N GLY A 633 19.27 -34.89 -23.36
CA GLY A 633 18.34 -36.01 -23.55
C GLY A 633 18.36 -36.39 -25.02
N THR A 634 18.15 -37.65 -25.38
CA THR A 634 18.45 -38.11 -26.74
C THR A 634 17.38 -39.01 -27.32
N LYS A 635 17.36 -39.13 -28.65
CA LYS A 635 16.49 -40.03 -29.40
C LYS A 635 17.20 -40.51 -30.63
N ALA A 636 17.55 -41.81 -30.63
CA ALA A 636 18.16 -42.47 -31.75
C ALA A 636 17.12 -43.06 -32.74
N MET A 637 17.38 -42.90 -34.02
CA MET A 637 16.54 -43.45 -35.09
C MET A 637 17.36 -43.82 -36.31
N ASP A 638 16.93 -44.83 -37.03
CA ASP A 638 17.43 -45.12 -38.36
C ASP A 638 16.88 -44.07 -39.36
N ILE A 639 17.76 -43.52 -40.21
CA ILE A 639 17.38 -42.46 -41.15
C ILE A 639 16.38 -42.95 -42.21
N ALA A 640 16.44 -44.24 -42.62
CA ALA A 640 15.57 -44.77 -43.67
C ALA A 640 14.19 -45.16 -43.15
N THR A 641 14.09 -45.60 -41.88
CA THR A 641 12.82 -46.01 -41.27
C THR A 641 12.17 -44.90 -40.48
N GLU A 642 12.91 -43.83 -40.11
CA GLU A 642 12.55 -42.72 -39.26
C GLU A 642 12.03 -43.15 -37.85
N ASP A 643 12.49 -44.36 -37.43
CA ASP A 643 12.16 -44.90 -36.10
C ASP A 643 13.32 -45.73 -35.52
N SER A 644 13.09 -46.41 -34.40
CA SER A 644 14.08 -47.23 -33.69
C SER A 644 14.39 -48.55 -34.38
N LEU A 645 13.80 -48.88 -35.54
CA LEU A 645 14.05 -50.10 -36.26
C LEU A 645 15.20 -49.90 -37.25
N ALA A 646 16.38 -50.41 -36.97
CA ALA A 646 17.53 -50.27 -37.82
C ALA A 646 17.40 -51.14 -39.04
N MET A 647 17.68 -50.56 -40.23
CA MET A 647 17.77 -51.31 -41.51
C MET A 647 18.91 -52.31 -41.46
N TYR A 648 18.69 -53.46 -42.12
CA TYR A 648 19.72 -54.46 -42.28
C TYR A 648 20.58 -54.12 -43.49
N GLY A 649 21.88 -53.97 -43.30
CA GLY A 649 22.81 -53.64 -44.39
C GLY A 649 24.23 -53.36 -43.93
N PRO A 650 25.18 -53.32 -44.87
CA PRO A 650 26.59 -53.10 -44.53
C PRO A 650 26.94 -51.62 -44.25
N LYS A 651 26.02 -50.69 -44.50
CA LYS A 651 26.18 -49.21 -44.28
C LYS A 651 24.88 -48.58 -43.83
N THR A 652 24.32 -49.07 -42.73
CA THR A 652 23.14 -48.54 -42.18
C THR A 652 23.46 -47.19 -41.56
N LYS A 653 22.61 -46.19 -41.83
CA LYS A 653 22.75 -44.81 -41.29
C LYS A 653 21.75 -44.58 -40.17
N VAL A 654 22.25 -44.19 -39.02
CA VAL A 654 21.49 -43.87 -37.85
C VAL A 654 21.74 -42.42 -37.46
N LYS A 655 20.71 -41.73 -37.10
CA LYS A 655 20.76 -40.40 -36.51
C LYS A 655 20.33 -40.44 -35.05
N ASP A 656 21.16 -39.85 -34.19
CA ASP A 656 20.79 -39.61 -32.82
C ASP A 656 20.55 -38.11 -32.65
N VAL A 657 19.33 -37.71 -32.23
CA VAL A 657 18.94 -36.33 -31.99
C VAL A 657 19.07 -36.05 -30.50
N VAL A 658 20.08 -35.26 -30.18
CA VAL A 658 20.39 -34.89 -28.79
C VAL A 658 19.81 -33.50 -28.48
N SER A 659 18.79 -33.48 -27.63
CA SER A 659 18.29 -32.25 -27.03
C SER A 659 19.23 -31.80 -25.90
N PHE A 660 19.47 -30.51 -25.80
CA PHE A 660 20.26 -29.92 -24.73
C PHE A 660 19.55 -28.75 -24.05
N SER A 661 19.91 -28.49 -22.80
CA SER A 661 19.47 -27.33 -22.06
C SER A 661 20.58 -26.80 -21.16
N ASN A 662 20.44 -25.54 -20.77
CA ASN A 662 21.38 -24.80 -19.89
C ASN A 662 22.79 -24.64 -20.50
N LEU A 663 22.88 -24.56 -21.82
CA LEU A 663 24.09 -24.14 -22.51
C LEU A 663 24.12 -22.61 -22.66
N TYR A 664 25.31 -22.06 -22.84
CA TYR A 664 25.49 -20.61 -22.93
C TYR A 664 25.60 -20.14 -24.37
N GLU A 665 24.90 -19.06 -24.70
CA GLU A 665 24.88 -18.47 -26.04
C GLU A 665 26.28 -18.02 -26.47
N GLY A 666 26.63 -18.29 -27.74
CA GLY A 666 27.90 -17.92 -28.32
C GLY A 666 29.06 -18.87 -28.03
N GLU A 667 28.88 -19.80 -27.10
CA GLU A 667 29.91 -20.79 -26.78
C GLU A 667 29.87 -22.03 -27.67
N THR A 668 31.04 -22.67 -27.87
CA THR A 668 31.20 -23.86 -28.68
C THR A 668 31.37 -25.10 -27.81
N TYR A 669 30.64 -26.13 -28.18
CA TYR A 669 30.59 -27.41 -27.47
C TYR A 669 30.91 -28.56 -28.39
N THR A 670 31.43 -29.64 -27.81
CA THR A 670 31.66 -30.88 -28.52
C THR A 670 30.72 -31.96 -28.00
N LEU A 671 29.94 -32.55 -28.89
CA LEU A 671 29.08 -33.70 -28.58
C LEU A 671 29.74 -34.96 -29.17
N GLU A 672 29.97 -35.94 -28.32
CA GLU A 672 30.50 -37.25 -28.70
C GLU A 672 29.45 -38.31 -28.44
N GLY A 673 29.28 -39.22 -29.41
CA GLY A 673 28.40 -40.39 -29.30
C GLY A 673 29.15 -41.69 -29.48
N VAL A 674 28.77 -42.73 -28.75
CA VAL A 674 29.31 -44.09 -28.81
C VAL A 674 28.15 -45.07 -28.90
N LEU A 675 28.19 -45.93 -29.90
CA LEU A 675 27.20 -47.01 -30.03
C LEU A 675 27.57 -48.17 -29.11
N MET A 676 26.63 -48.66 -28.31
CA MET A 676 26.81 -49.73 -27.32
C MET A 676 25.98 -50.95 -27.68
N ASP A 677 26.51 -52.14 -27.46
CA ASP A 677 25.75 -53.40 -27.49
C ASP A 677 24.96 -53.50 -26.16
N LYS A 678 23.62 -53.43 -26.24
CA LYS A 678 22.74 -53.39 -25.07
C LYS A 678 22.88 -54.64 -24.19
N SER A 679 23.17 -55.78 -24.79
CA SER A 679 23.27 -57.06 -24.08
C SER A 679 24.57 -57.22 -23.29
N THR A 680 25.64 -56.59 -23.71
CA THR A 680 26.96 -56.70 -23.07
C THR A 680 27.36 -55.47 -22.28
N GLY A 681 26.70 -54.35 -22.55
CA GLY A 681 27.08 -53.03 -21.99
C GLY A 681 28.44 -52.51 -22.46
N LYS A 682 28.98 -53.07 -23.56
CA LYS A 682 30.27 -52.67 -24.12
C LYS A 682 30.09 -51.86 -25.40
N PRO A 683 31.03 -51.01 -25.73
CA PRO A 683 31.05 -50.33 -27.01
C PRO A 683 31.01 -51.34 -28.17
N LEU A 684 30.18 -51.05 -29.17
CA LEU A 684 30.14 -51.81 -30.40
C LEU A 684 31.40 -51.46 -31.25
N GLU A 685 32.03 -52.51 -31.77
CA GLU A 685 33.23 -52.34 -32.55
C GLU A 685 33.06 -52.90 -33.99
N GLU A 686 33.55 -52.17 -34.96
CA GLU A 686 33.68 -52.58 -36.34
C GLU A 686 35.17 -52.50 -36.76
N ASN A 687 35.70 -53.61 -37.27
CA ASN A 687 37.11 -53.72 -37.67
C ASN A 687 38.12 -53.33 -36.54
N GLY A 688 37.77 -53.64 -35.27
CA GLY A 688 38.63 -53.33 -34.12
C GLY A 688 38.56 -51.89 -33.62
N SER A 689 37.70 -51.09 -34.24
CA SER A 689 37.48 -49.66 -33.79
C SER A 689 36.06 -49.50 -33.28
N ARG A 690 35.90 -48.70 -32.22
CA ARG A 690 34.58 -48.34 -31.65
C ARG A 690 33.79 -47.55 -32.70
N ILE A 691 32.51 -47.80 -32.79
CA ILE A 691 31.59 -47.02 -33.62
C ILE A 691 31.23 -45.74 -32.81
N THR A 692 31.77 -44.61 -33.26
CA THR A 692 31.65 -43.32 -32.63
C THR A 692 31.22 -42.24 -33.63
N SER A 693 30.59 -41.22 -33.15
CA SER A 693 30.32 -39.99 -33.89
C SER A 693 30.66 -38.78 -33.03
N GLN A 694 31.13 -37.72 -33.65
CA GLN A 694 31.47 -36.48 -32.94
C GLN A 694 31.00 -35.29 -33.76
N LYS A 695 30.47 -34.26 -33.07
CA LYS A 695 30.09 -32.98 -33.67
C LYS A 695 30.43 -31.82 -32.77
N GLU A 696 31.10 -30.84 -33.35
CA GLU A 696 31.29 -29.53 -32.74
C GLU A 696 30.17 -28.62 -33.20
N PHE A 697 29.58 -27.84 -32.25
CA PHE A 697 28.54 -26.88 -32.55
C PHE A 697 28.64 -25.67 -31.66
N THR A 698 28.31 -24.50 -32.21
CA THR A 698 28.18 -23.23 -31.44
C THR A 698 26.71 -22.95 -31.20
N VAL A 699 26.37 -22.57 -29.96
CA VAL A 699 25.00 -22.22 -29.56
C VAL A 699 24.66 -20.83 -30.09
N THR A 700 23.66 -20.77 -30.96
CA THR A 700 23.18 -19.52 -31.58
C THR A 700 21.66 -19.49 -31.66
N ALA A 701 21.08 -18.31 -31.89
CA ALA A 701 19.64 -18.16 -32.06
C ALA A 701 19.06 -18.93 -33.28
N GLN A 702 19.91 -19.39 -34.22
CA GLN A 702 19.50 -20.19 -35.36
C GLN A 702 19.31 -21.67 -35.03
N ASN A 703 20.01 -22.19 -34.04
CA ASN A 703 19.96 -23.60 -33.66
C ASN A 703 19.41 -23.84 -32.25
N SER A 704 18.96 -22.75 -31.54
CA SER A 704 18.54 -22.83 -30.14
C SER A 704 17.48 -21.79 -29.81
N THR A 705 16.66 -22.11 -28.82
CA THR A 705 15.85 -21.11 -28.11
C THR A 705 16.68 -20.54 -26.98
N ILE A 706 16.88 -19.22 -26.98
CA ILE A 706 17.72 -18.52 -26.02
C ILE A 706 16.84 -17.68 -25.09
N SER A 707 17.05 -17.77 -23.79
CA SER A 707 16.48 -16.91 -22.77
C SER A 707 17.57 -16.57 -21.76
N ASP A 708 17.78 -15.25 -21.52
CA ASP A 708 18.75 -14.77 -20.55
C ASP A 708 20.16 -15.31 -20.75
N SER A 709 20.59 -15.41 -22.02
CA SER A 709 21.86 -16.00 -22.46
C SER A 709 21.99 -17.52 -22.25
N ILE A 710 20.94 -18.19 -21.80
CA ILE A 710 20.87 -19.62 -21.61
C ILE A 710 20.05 -20.24 -22.74
N ALA A 711 20.54 -21.28 -23.31
CA ALA A 711 19.99 -21.90 -24.51
C ALA A 711 19.52 -23.33 -24.30
N SER A 712 18.45 -23.66 -25.00
CA SER A 712 17.99 -25.02 -25.20
C SER A 712 17.78 -25.27 -26.69
N GLY A 713 18.15 -26.45 -27.16
CA GLY A 713 18.06 -26.79 -28.59
C GLY A 713 18.33 -28.26 -28.85
N GLU A 714 18.60 -28.55 -30.10
CA GLU A 714 18.89 -29.94 -30.56
C GLU A 714 20.10 -29.94 -31.48
N VAL A 715 20.87 -31.05 -31.41
CA VAL A 715 21.98 -31.31 -32.29
C VAL A 715 21.98 -32.78 -32.66
N GLY A 716 22.19 -33.12 -33.94
CA GLY A 716 22.19 -34.52 -34.39
C GLY A 716 23.61 -35.07 -34.57
N LEU A 717 23.81 -36.31 -34.09
CA LEU A 717 24.96 -37.15 -34.43
C LEU A 717 24.53 -38.16 -35.47
N GLU A 718 25.40 -38.51 -36.42
CA GLU A 718 25.16 -39.55 -37.43
C GLU A 718 26.18 -40.63 -37.27
N PHE A 719 25.71 -41.86 -37.33
CA PHE A 719 26.53 -43.07 -37.33
C PHE A 719 26.29 -43.85 -38.63
N THR A 720 27.35 -44.45 -39.17
CA THR A 720 27.24 -45.37 -40.31
C THR A 720 28.02 -46.63 -39.94
N PHE A 721 27.34 -47.77 -39.94
CA PHE A 721 27.92 -49.02 -39.49
C PHE A 721 27.23 -50.21 -40.11
N ASP A 722 27.90 -51.38 -40.04
CA ASP A 722 27.39 -52.66 -40.54
C ASP A 722 26.45 -53.36 -39.58
N THR A 723 25.16 -53.42 -39.90
CA THR A 723 24.14 -54.13 -39.14
C THR A 723 23.96 -55.60 -39.44
N THR A 724 24.65 -56.13 -40.43
CA THR A 724 24.46 -57.51 -40.89
C THR A 724 24.77 -58.55 -39.80
N LYS A 725 25.61 -58.22 -38.84
CA LYS A 725 25.99 -59.09 -37.69
C LYS A 725 25.17 -58.79 -36.40
N LEU A 726 24.21 -57.87 -36.47
CA LEU A 726 23.47 -57.40 -35.29
C LEU A 726 22.03 -57.95 -35.21
N ALA A 727 21.64 -58.84 -36.14
CA ALA A 727 20.33 -59.45 -36.21
C ALA A 727 19.92 -60.03 -34.83
N GLY A 728 18.78 -59.62 -34.32
CA GLY A 728 18.26 -60.03 -33.03
C GLY A 728 18.88 -59.33 -31.78
N LYS A 729 19.77 -58.39 -31.95
CA LYS A 729 20.38 -57.59 -30.92
C LYS A 729 19.74 -56.22 -30.83
N ASP A 730 19.95 -55.54 -29.71
CA ASP A 730 19.62 -54.15 -29.53
C ASP A 730 20.93 -53.37 -29.29
N THR A 731 21.01 -52.21 -29.86
CA THR A 731 22.11 -51.26 -29.59
C THR A 731 21.59 -49.98 -29.00
N VAL A 732 22.41 -49.30 -28.21
CA VAL A 732 22.05 -48.03 -27.53
C VAL A 732 23.15 -47.02 -27.80
N VAL A 733 22.77 -45.75 -28.02
CA VAL A 733 23.75 -44.67 -28.15
C VAL A 733 24.00 -44.11 -26.77
N PHE A 734 25.28 -43.86 -26.43
CA PHE A 734 25.70 -43.11 -25.25
C PHE A 734 26.33 -41.81 -25.69
N GLU A 735 25.93 -40.69 -25.10
CA GLU A 735 26.40 -39.36 -25.43
C GLU A 735 27.18 -38.73 -24.29
N THR A 736 28.14 -37.90 -24.69
CA THR A 736 28.95 -37.06 -23.82
C THR A 736 29.04 -35.67 -24.39
N LEU A 737 28.58 -34.68 -23.64
CA LEU A 737 28.71 -33.27 -23.96
C LEU A 737 29.94 -32.68 -23.29
N LYS A 738 30.78 -32.01 -24.04
CA LYS A 738 32.03 -31.41 -23.54
C LYS A 738 32.07 -29.92 -23.83
N TYR A 739 32.68 -29.17 -22.87
CA TYR A 739 33.05 -27.78 -23.06
C TYR A 739 34.53 -27.62 -22.81
N LYS A 740 35.24 -27.05 -23.80
CA LYS A 740 36.72 -26.93 -23.77
C LYS A 740 37.43 -28.26 -23.38
N GLY A 741 36.95 -29.34 -23.93
CA GLY A 741 37.48 -30.69 -23.71
C GLY A 741 37.09 -31.38 -22.40
N LYS A 742 36.42 -30.68 -21.50
CA LYS A 742 35.92 -31.21 -20.21
C LYS A 742 34.45 -31.67 -20.34
N GLU A 743 34.16 -32.87 -19.88
CA GLU A 743 32.78 -33.37 -19.81
C GLU A 743 31.95 -32.49 -18.86
N ILE A 744 30.77 -32.03 -19.35
CA ILE A 744 29.82 -31.20 -18.61
C ILE A 744 28.43 -31.81 -18.47
N ALA A 745 28.08 -32.76 -19.33
CA ALA A 745 26.88 -33.59 -19.23
C ALA A 745 27.08 -34.91 -19.98
N ASN A 746 26.38 -35.92 -19.61
CA ASN A 746 26.30 -37.18 -20.38
C ASN A 746 24.90 -37.77 -20.28
N HIS A 747 24.60 -38.66 -21.23
CA HIS A 747 23.46 -39.53 -21.20
C HIS A 747 23.95 -40.97 -21.50
N ARG A 748 24.02 -41.83 -20.46
CA ARG A 748 24.60 -43.16 -20.53
C ARG A 748 23.67 -44.17 -19.85
N ASP A 749 22.38 -44.13 -20.22
CA ASP A 749 21.42 -45.11 -19.75
C ASP A 749 21.27 -46.24 -20.77
N ILE A 750 21.82 -47.43 -20.47
CA ILE A 750 21.75 -48.63 -21.32
C ILE A 750 20.31 -49.14 -21.48
N ASN A 751 19.38 -48.73 -20.61
CA ASN A 751 17.98 -49.16 -20.64
C ASN A 751 17.03 -48.14 -21.30
N ASP A 752 17.54 -46.99 -21.74
CA ASP A 752 16.67 -45.98 -22.38
C ASP A 752 16.16 -46.54 -23.75
N ASP A 753 14.85 -46.69 -23.81
CA ASP A 753 14.18 -47.16 -25.05
C ASP A 753 14.21 -46.10 -26.16
N ASN A 754 14.33 -44.79 -25.86
CA ASN A 754 14.45 -43.74 -26.86
C ASN A 754 15.81 -43.79 -27.59
N GLN A 755 16.83 -44.27 -26.91
CA GLN A 755 18.18 -44.46 -27.48
C GLN A 755 18.40 -45.85 -28.05
N THR A 756 17.45 -46.76 -27.88
CA THR A 756 17.59 -48.15 -28.29
C THR A 756 17.22 -48.31 -29.75
N LEU A 757 18.18 -48.79 -30.55
CA LEU A 757 17.96 -49.23 -31.90
C LEU A 757 17.76 -50.76 -31.93
N ARG A 758 16.69 -51.18 -32.55
CA ARG A 758 16.31 -52.60 -32.65
C ARG A 758 16.78 -53.16 -33.99
N HIS A 759 17.56 -54.23 -33.97
CA HIS A 759 18.00 -54.93 -35.17
C HIS A 759 17.15 -56.20 -35.38
N PRO A 760 16.24 -56.21 -36.37
CA PRO A 760 15.37 -57.34 -36.61
C PRO A 760 16.12 -58.61 -36.91
N GLU A 761 15.62 -59.70 -36.48
CA GLU A 761 16.05 -61.05 -36.90
C GLU A 761 14.88 -61.85 -37.52
N ILE A 762 15.10 -62.41 -38.65
CA ILE A 762 14.16 -63.30 -39.21
C ILE A 762 14.86 -64.69 -39.43
N LYS A 763 14.24 -65.69 -38.94
CA LYS A 763 14.62 -67.11 -39.17
C LYS A 763 13.47 -67.86 -39.73
N THR A 764 13.76 -68.71 -40.78
CA THR A 764 12.73 -69.48 -41.45
C THR A 764 12.98 -70.97 -41.34
N LYS A 765 11.91 -71.71 -41.39
CA LYS A 765 11.96 -73.14 -41.49
C LYS A 765 10.87 -73.63 -42.49
N ALA A 766 11.31 -73.89 -43.69
CA ALA A 766 10.41 -74.42 -44.68
C ALA A 766 10.19 -75.96 -44.53
N HIS A 767 9.01 -76.41 -44.86
CA HIS A 767 8.68 -77.84 -44.92
C HIS A 767 7.63 -78.09 -46.01
N SER A 768 7.71 -79.26 -46.62
CA SER A 768 6.62 -79.76 -47.45
C SER A 768 5.40 -80.06 -46.67
N VAL A 769 4.20 -79.72 -47.12
CA VAL A 769 2.94 -80.00 -46.43
C VAL A 769 2.67 -81.48 -46.45
N GLU A 770 3.02 -82.18 -47.50
CA GLU A 770 2.76 -83.62 -47.61
C GLU A 770 3.66 -84.44 -46.72
N SER A 771 4.95 -84.20 -46.69
CA SER A 771 5.87 -85.02 -45.88
C SER A 771 6.01 -84.49 -44.42
N GLY A 772 5.57 -83.29 -44.13
CA GLY A 772 5.80 -82.72 -42.84
C GLY A 772 7.27 -82.43 -42.54
N THR A 773 8.18 -82.59 -43.48
CA THR A 773 9.64 -82.50 -43.36
C THR A 773 10.21 -81.50 -44.37
N ASN A 774 11.51 -81.24 -44.27
CA ASN A 774 12.22 -80.40 -45.26
C ASN A 774 12.55 -81.11 -46.56
N THR A 775 11.97 -82.34 -46.80
CA THR A 775 12.11 -83.13 -48.02
C THR A 775 10.76 -83.24 -48.67
N GLY A 776 10.59 -82.67 -49.84
CA GLY A 776 9.40 -82.84 -50.72
C GLY A 776 9.62 -83.83 -51.77
N ALA A 777 8.55 -84.45 -52.24
CA ALA A 777 8.59 -85.30 -53.45
C ALA A 777 8.40 -84.44 -54.71
N PRO A 778 9.07 -84.76 -55.78
CA PRO A 778 8.86 -84.13 -57.10
C PRO A 778 7.41 -84.29 -57.51
N SER A 779 6.65 -83.23 -57.54
CA SER A 779 5.22 -83.25 -57.95
C SER A 779 4.91 -82.02 -58.78
N LYS A 780 3.76 -82.05 -59.52
CA LYS A 780 3.35 -80.89 -60.33
C LYS A 780 2.92 -79.67 -59.46
N GLU A 781 2.46 -79.93 -58.18
CA GLU A 781 1.95 -78.92 -57.25
C GLU A 781 2.43 -79.17 -55.81
N GLU A 782 3.71 -78.93 -55.54
CA GLU A 782 4.27 -79.08 -54.22
C GLU A 782 3.85 -77.87 -53.34
N LYS A 783 3.25 -78.14 -52.20
CA LYS A 783 2.90 -77.11 -51.22
C LYS A 783 3.97 -77.04 -50.15
N ILE A 784 4.59 -75.85 -50.03
CA ILE A 784 5.63 -75.57 -49.05
C ILE A 784 5.09 -74.53 -48.08
N ILE A 785 5.18 -74.80 -46.76
CA ILE A 785 4.97 -73.88 -45.75
C ILE A 785 6.30 -73.44 -45.19
N ASP A 786 6.58 -72.15 -45.29
CA ASP A 786 7.73 -71.54 -44.61
C ASP A 786 7.30 -70.81 -43.28
N LYS A 787 7.73 -71.38 -42.17
CA LYS A 787 7.45 -70.86 -40.86
C LYS A 787 8.48 -69.81 -40.49
N VAL A 788 8.06 -68.52 -40.50
CA VAL A 788 8.91 -67.38 -40.19
C VAL A 788 8.84 -67.10 -38.68
N LYS A 789 9.99 -67.19 -38.04
CA LYS A 789 10.19 -66.65 -36.67
C LYS A 789 10.88 -65.32 -36.80
N TYR A 790 10.42 -64.32 -35.93
CA TYR A 790 11.02 -63.00 -35.94
C TYR A 790 11.35 -62.57 -34.50
N LYS A 791 12.27 -61.62 -34.34
CA LYS A 791 12.71 -61.00 -33.10
C LYS A 791 13.00 -59.54 -33.40
N ASN A 792 12.83 -58.68 -32.37
CA ASN A 792 13.12 -57.21 -32.37
C ASN A 792 12.28 -56.43 -33.40
N LEU A 793 11.08 -56.86 -33.69
CA LEU A 793 10.13 -56.06 -34.43
C LEU A 793 9.38 -55.12 -33.45
N ILE A 794 9.01 -53.94 -33.93
CA ILE A 794 8.28 -52.93 -33.12
C ILE A 794 6.81 -53.35 -33.03
N ILE A 795 6.32 -53.44 -31.81
CA ILE A 795 4.91 -53.82 -31.54
C ILE A 795 3.96 -52.77 -32.12
N GLY A 796 2.92 -53.25 -32.82
CA GLY A 796 1.90 -52.35 -33.41
C GLY A 796 2.21 -51.88 -34.82
N LYS A 797 3.44 -52.08 -35.35
CA LYS A 797 3.76 -51.83 -36.75
C LYS A 797 3.32 -52.97 -37.66
N LYS A 798 3.01 -52.64 -38.90
CA LYS A 798 2.67 -53.60 -39.96
C LYS A 798 3.93 -53.90 -40.73
N TYR A 799 4.16 -55.21 -40.93
CA TYR A 799 5.29 -55.71 -41.69
C TYR A 799 4.79 -56.56 -42.87
N LYS A 800 5.45 -56.50 -44.00
CA LYS A 800 5.20 -57.38 -45.13
C LYS A 800 6.29 -58.44 -45.13
N VAL A 801 5.91 -59.66 -45.06
CA VAL A 801 6.83 -60.83 -45.29
C VAL A 801 6.68 -61.29 -46.72
N THR A 802 7.81 -61.39 -47.40
CA THR A 802 7.90 -61.88 -48.80
C THR A 802 8.85 -63.02 -48.79
N GLY A 803 8.45 -64.13 -49.38
CA GLY A 803 9.33 -65.27 -49.58
C GLY A 803 9.57 -65.51 -51.04
N VAL A 804 10.77 -65.91 -51.36
CA VAL A 804 11.18 -66.39 -52.75
C VAL A 804 11.79 -67.75 -52.60
N LEU A 805 11.28 -68.68 -53.38
CA LEU A 805 11.84 -70.03 -53.43
C LEU A 805 13.11 -69.97 -54.35
N MET A 806 14.26 -70.37 -53.78
CA MET A 806 15.54 -70.31 -54.45
C MET A 806 16.07 -71.71 -54.88
N ASP A 807 16.57 -71.86 -56.08
CA ASP A 807 17.45 -72.97 -56.46
C ASP A 807 18.79 -72.79 -55.77
N LYS A 808 19.11 -73.65 -54.82
CA LYS A 808 20.29 -73.55 -53.97
C LYS A 808 21.58 -73.66 -54.74
N ASP A 809 21.59 -74.54 -55.79
CA ASP A 809 22.77 -74.82 -56.55
C ASP A 809 23.09 -73.71 -57.57
N LYS A 810 22.08 -73.07 -58.11
CA LYS A 810 22.18 -72.01 -59.06
C LYS A 810 22.17 -70.64 -58.42
N ASN A 811 21.80 -70.58 -57.19
CA ASN A 811 21.56 -69.29 -56.40
C ASN A 811 20.65 -68.35 -57.21
N LYS A 812 19.58 -68.85 -57.79
CA LYS A 812 18.59 -68.10 -58.58
C LYS A 812 17.17 -68.41 -58.09
N PRO A 813 16.24 -67.45 -58.19
CA PRO A 813 14.81 -67.77 -57.96
C PRO A 813 14.34 -68.90 -58.81
N ILE A 814 13.54 -69.84 -58.26
CA ILE A 814 12.79 -70.79 -59.03
C ILE A 814 11.59 -70.04 -59.57
N LEU A 815 11.51 -69.96 -60.90
CA LEU A 815 10.40 -69.28 -61.58
C LEU A 815 9.27 -70.27 -61.79
N ASP A 816 8.02 -69.84 -61.76
CA ASP A 816 6.87 -70.58 -62.08
C ASP A 816 6.78 -70.81 -63.66
N GLN A 817 5.69 -71.42 -64.08
CA GLN A 817 5.50 -71.68 -65.52
C GLN A 817 5.29 -70.39 -66.36
N ASP A 818 5.01 -69.28 -65.69
CA ASP A 818 4.77 -67.98 -66.31
C ASP A 818 6.00 -67.07 -66.24
N ASP A 819 7.20 -67.58 -65.91
CA ASP A 819 8.45 -66.87 -65.69
C ASP A 819 8.38 -65.75 -64.61
N LYS A 820 7.44 -65.90 -63.68
CA LYS A 820 7.29 -64.96 -62.57
C LYS A 820 8.00 -65.42 -61.29
#